data_d027622c863284b6348226aaf8b39ab2
#
_entry.id   d027622c863284b6348226aaf8b39ab2
#
_cell.length_a   1.000
_cell.length_b   1.000
_cell.length_c   1.000
_cell.angle_alpha   90.00
_cell.angle_beta   90.00
_cell.angle_gamma   90.00
#
_symmetry.space_group_name_H-M   'P 1'
#
loop_
_entity.id
_entity.type
_entity.pdbx_description
1 polymer ?
#
loop_
_entity_poly.entity_id
_entity_poly.type
_entity_poly.pdbx_seq_one_letter_code
_entity_poly.pdbx_strand_id
1 'polypeptide(L)'
;LHELALPPDSPPCYDPSHLHPDWDVRDWKESMLGPGIQKRRKNPKRTPAFGIASAVRSRVVVCMLLAIAAAPGGGCSSQRYVVERRTPINPLSDALGLMSRGGPQPTGRTVSLLRHYDLLEVFKNSPEVALDKLQELTFEEKGAEKVYAISELAYIVGKRLETENQFGGALDLYTVAVSNAYLYLFSPELDGSRNPYDPQFRGACDLYNSSLESMLRLVHREGRLMPGNTYRISTPDSKYDVQVVNRGPWSNADFGDLKFSSDFQVKGIDASNVTYGVGVPLIAMRNRHSPDEPGEKYYPEGLAFPVTAIVRVTSPHLQSSRDQHHRHPCVLELHDPLASTDIELNSRLVPLQADLSTPLAYFLDNPKFREQTDSTLGLRDPNKTQKYRGIYMLEPFDPNRIPVVMVHGLWSSPLTWMPMFNDLRSFRELRKNYQFWFYQYPTGQPFWVSATQLRSDLQTLRRDLDPKLEHPVLDNMVLVGHSMGGLVSRMQTIDSDNEFWSILSDQPFENVKGDEEDKQRLAAALFFHPNPSIQRVITIGTPHRGSDYANDYTQWIARNLIRLPSSLIELGNSLIRQNPGVFRDTALLTTTTSIDSLSPKSPIFPAMLRARRAPWVRYHNIIGIVEKSQWFDSRSVDSDGVVTVDSAHMDDVVSEIVVAAQHSTIHSTPRSILEVRRILIEHLREACTKPHLASCLQVPGAWREPQAEPVILNSPWTYGSHASPRNASLPFTPWRVNNFWNTPSYR
;
A
#
# COMPACT_ATOMS: atom_id res chain seq x y z
N LEU A 1 -8.22 -20.36 -50.30
CA LEU A 1 -7.41 -21.44 -50.92
C LEU A 1 -6.15 -21.66 -50.09
N HIS A 2 -6.15 -22.52 -49.21
CA HIS A 2 -5.34 -23.70 -48.93
C HIS A 2 -5.65 -24.21 -47.52
N GLU A 3 -6.25 -25.39 -47.53
CA GLU A 3 -6.42 -26.30 -46.37
C GLU A 3 -5.03 -26.69 -45.83
N LEU A 4 -4.95 -26.84 -44.49
CA LEU A 4 -4.06 -27.78 -43.86
C LEU A 4 -4.73 -28.33 -42.59
N ALA A 5 -4.86 -29.65 -42.59
CA ALA A 5 -5.58 -30.50 -41.67
C ALA A 5 -4.94 -30.58 -40.27
N LEU A 6 -5.79 -30.78 -39.27
CA LEU A 6 -5.44 -31.19 -37.89
C LEU A 6 -5.45 -32.72 -37.79
N PRO A 7 -4.55 -33.35 -36.99
CA PRO A 7 -4.63 -34.74 -36.64
C PRO A 7 -5.54 -35.00 -35.42
N PRO A 8 -6.17 -36.18 -35.34
CA PRO A 8 -7.06 -36.56 -34.25
C PRO A 8 -6.25 -37.17 -33.08
N ASP A 9 -6.66 -36.85 -31.86
CA ASP A 9 -6.68 -37.69 -30.66
C ASP A 9 -6.73 -36.84 -29.39
N SER A 10 -7.94 -36.71 -28.85
CA SER A 10 -8.20 -36.19 -27.50
C SER A 10 -8.91 -37.27 -26.69
N PRO A 11 -8.47 -37.65 -25.49
CA PRO A 11 -9.21 -38.55 -24.63
C PRO A 11 -10.41 -37.85 -23.92
N PRO A 12 -11.42 -38.61 -23.47
CA PRO A 12 -12.73 -38.12 -23.08
C PRO A 12 -12.76 -37.50 -21.69
N CYS A 13 -13.69 -36.55 -21.54
CA CYS A 13 -14.05 -35.86 -20.31
C CYS A 13 -14.53 -36.79 -19.21
N TYR A 14 -14.02 -36.60 -18.00
CA TYR A 14 -14.46 -37.30 -16.78
C TYR A 14 -15.62 -36.51 -16.14
N ASP A 15 -16.71 -37.27 -15.80
CA ASP A 15 -17.91 -36.80 -15.11
C ASP A 15 -17.72 -36.93 -13.59
N PRO A 16 -17.92 -35.89 -12.76
CA PRO A 16 -17.67 -35.94 -11.32
C PRO A 16 -18.92 -36.25 -10.47
N SER A 17 -19.75 -37.23 -10.81
CA SER A 17 -20.99 -37.49 -10.07
C SER A 17 -21.02 -38.75 -9.18
N HIS A 18 -19.88 -39.36 -8.83
CA HIS A 18 -19.83 -40.48 -7.86
C HIS A 18 -18.66 -40.36 -6.90
N LEU A 19 -18.87 -39.71 -5.75
CA LEU A 19 -18.04 -39.83 -4.57
C LEU A 19 -18.88 -40.36 -3.38
N HIS A 20 -18.63 -41.59 -2.96
CA HIS A 20 -19.09 -42.17 -1.71
C HIS A 20 -18.28 -41.61 -0.54
N PRO A 21 -18.88 -41.35 0.63
CA PRO A 21 -18.17 -40.90 1.82
C PRO A 21 -17.66 -42.12 2.57
N ASP A 22 -16.36 -42.22 2.75
CA ASP A 22 -15.63 -42.95 3.80
C ASP A 22 -14.19 -43.21 3.34
N TRP A 23 -13.29 -42.30 3.70
CA TRP A 23 -11.85 -42.58 3.67
C TRP A 23 -11.19 -42.04 4.95
N ASP A 24 -10.69 -42.98 5.77
CA ASP A 24 -9.92 -42.74 7.01
C ASP A 24 -8.45 -42.42 6.68
N VAL A 25 -7.92 -41.36 7.28
CA VAL A 25 -6.57 -40.80 7.04
C VAL A 25 -5.42 -41.70 7.53
N ARG A 26 -5.68 -42.94 7.96
CA ARG A 26 -4.66 -43.85 8.53
C ARG A 26 -3.94 -44.74 7.55
N ASP A 27 -4.41 -44.87 6.31
CA ASP A 27 -3.86 -45.89 5.36
C ASP A 27 -2.74 -45.42 4.41
N TRP A 28 -2.24 -44.20 4.59
CA TRP A 28 -1.23 -43.61 3.70
C TRP A 28 0.22 -43.88 4.11
N LYS A 29 0.47 -44.63 5.20
CA LYS A 29 1.83 -44.90 5.71
C LYS A 29 2.44 -46.27 5.34
N GLU A 30 1.71 -47.20 4.72
CA GLU A 30 2.22 -48.57 4.49
C GLU A 30 2.49 -48.98 3.02
N SER A 31 2.25 -48.11 2.03
CA SER A 31 2.42 -48.49 0.62
C SER A 31 3.75 -48.10 -0.05
N MET A 32 4.76 -47.68 0.69
CA MET A 32 6.09 -47.31 0.15
C MET A 32 7.25 -48.16 0.62
N LEU A 33 7.04 -49.41 0.92
CA LEU A 33 8.15 -50.37 1.16
C LEU A 33 7.93 -51.66 0.36
N GLY A 34 8.56 -51.76 -0.80
CA GLY A 34 8.69 -53.01 -1.56
C GLY A 34 9.82 -53.88 -1.03
N PRO A 35 9.84 -55.22 -1.37
CA PRO A 35 10.39 -56.29 -0.52
C PRO A 35 11.87 -56.59 -0.68
N GLY A 36 12.45 -56.87 0.44
CA GLY A 36 13.54 -57.72 0.88
C GLY A 36 14.71 -58.15 -0.01
N ILE A 37 15.93 -57.88 0.46
CA ILE A 37 17.10 -58.72 0.22
C ILE A 37 17.81 -59.02 1.52
N GLN A 38 18.12 -60.31 1.70
CA GLN A 38 18.61 -60.99 2.89
C GLN A 38 20.00 -60.53 3.36
N LYS A 39 20.17 -60.60 4.70
CA LYS A 39 21.41 -60.47 5.46
C LYS A 39 22.47 -61.50 5.10
N ARG A 40 23.73 -61.11 4.88
CA ARG A 40 24.93 -61.87 5.19
C ARG A 40 25.82 -61.08 6.14
N ARG A 41 25.98 -61.63 7.35
CA ARG A 41 26.97 -61.20 8.35
C ARG A 41 28.38 -61.59 7.89
N LYS A 42 29.34 -60.65 8.01
CA LYS A 42 30.74 -60.96 8.34
C LYS A 42 31.33 -59.79 9.13
N ASN A 43 31.98 -60.18 10.22
CA ASN A 43 32.56 -59.36 11.27
C ASN A 43 34.01 -58.90 10.93
N PRO A 44 34.70 -58.09 11.76
CA PRO A 44 35.35 -56.84 11.32
C PRO A 44 36.87 -56.88 11.35
N LYS A 45 37.53 -56.04 10.57
CA LYS A 45 38.95 -55.69 10.82
C LYS A 45 39.07 -54.14 10.86
N ARG A 46 39.65 -53.65 11.94
CA ARG A 46 40.01 -52.28 12.23
C ARG A 46 41.09 -51.79 11.26
N THR A 47 40.91 -50.60 10.70
CA THR A 47 41.98 -49.66 10.31
C THR A 47 41.43 -48.22 10.23
N PRO A 48 42.23 -47.16 10.33
CA PRO A 48 41.88 -45.94 11.06
C PRO A 48 41.15 -44.89 10.20
N ALA A 49 40.20 -44.25 10.84
CA ALA A 49 39.45 -43.13 10.27
C ALA A 49 40.24 -41.85 10.35
N PHE A 50 40.74 -41.36 9.23
CA PHE A 50 41.04 -39.95 9.00
C PHE A 50 40.84 -39.68 7.50
N GLY A 51 39.91 -38.79 7.16
CA GLY A 51 39.89 -38.15 5.83
C GLY A 51 38.61 -38.16 5.01
N ILE A 52 37.42 -38.62 5.49
CA ILE A 52 36.21 -38.70 4.63
C ILE A 52 35.10 -37.73 5.06
N ALA A 53 35.13 -37.21 6.26
CA ALA A 53 34.06 -36.32 6.75
C ALA A 53 34.08 -34.93 6.10
N SER A 54 35.21 -34.46 5.57
CA SER A 54 35.34 -33.16 4.89
C SER A 54 34.82 -33.16 3.46
N ALA A 55 35.03 -34.26 2.73
CA ALA A 55 34.64 -34.35 1.32
C ALA A 55 33.12 -34.60 1.11
N VAL A 56 32.44 -35.20 2.07
CA VAL A 56 30.97 -35.41 1.99
C VAL A 56 30.23 -34.13 2.35
N ARG A 57 30.72 -33.38 3.34
CA ARG A 57 30.16 -32.03 3.65
C ARG A 57 30.29 -31.07 2.47
N SER A 58 31.45 -31.06 1.79
CA SER A 58 31.64 -30.21 0.58
C SER A 58 30.71 -30.61 -0.57
N ARG A 59 30.45 -31.88 -0.80
CA ARG A 59 29.57 -32.34 -1.91
C ARG A 59 28.10 -32.09 -1.63
N VAL A 60 27.63 -32.21 -0.39
CA VAL A 60 26.25 -31.90 -0.01
C VAL A 60 26.01 -30.40 -0.08
N VAL A 61 26.96 -29.58 0.33
CA VAL A 61 26.90 -28.12 0.21
C VAL A 61 26.93 -27.69 -1.27
N VAL A 62 27.78 -28.30 -2.10
CA VAL A 62 27.79 -28.00 -3.56
C VAL A 62 26.49 -28.44 -4.23
N CYS A 63 25.90 -29.60 -3.85
CA CYS A 63 24.60 -30.03 -4.38
C CYS A 63 23.44 -29.13 -3.88
N MET A 64 23.44 -28.66 -2.63
CA MET A 64 22.49 -27.64 -2.14
C MET A 64 22.65 -26.32 -2.86
N LEU A 65 23.86 -25.90 -3.17
CA LEU A 65 24.15 -24.65 -3.88
C LEU A 65 23.84 -24.73 -5.36
N LEU A 66 24.04 -25.90 -5.99
CA LEU A 66 23.57 -26.12 -7.36
C LEU A 66 22.03 -26.21 -7.41
N ALA A 67 21.37 -26.69 -6.35
CA ALA A 67 19.92 -26.67 -6.22
C ALA A 67 19.39 -25.22 -5.97
N ILE A 68 20.14 -24.39 -5.24
CA ILE A 68 19.81 -22.97 -5.05
C ILE A 68 20.15 -22.15 -6.32
N ALA A 69 21.19 -22.53 -7.06
CA ALA A 69 21.53 -21.89 -8.35
C ALA A 69 20.67 -22.39 -9.51
N ALA A 70 20.06 -23.59 -9.38
CA ALA A 70 19.11 -24.15 -10.33
C ALA A 70 17.64 -23.91 -9.95
N ALA A 71 17.35 -23.39 -8.77
CA ALA A 71 16.06 -22.77 -8.51
C ALA A 71 15.94 -21.61 -9.53
N PRO A 72 14.90 -21.59 -10.39
CA PRO A 72 14.67 -20.46 -11.27
C PRO A 72 14.66 -19.24 -10.35
N GLY A 73 15.61 -18.31 -10.57
CA GLY A 73 15.82 -17.16 -9.73
C GLY A 73 14.51 -16.43 -9.52
N GLY A 74 13.87 -16.71 -8.39
CA GLY A 74 12.72 -15.97 -7.91
C GLY A 74 13.20 -14.62 -7.36
N GLY A 75 13.82 -13.82 -8.24
CA GLY A 75 13.92 -12.41 -8.01
C GLY A 75 12.50 -11.84 -8.01
N CYS A 76 12.23 -10.81 -7.24
CA CYS A 76 10.95 -10.09 -7.16
C CYS A 76 10.30 -9.73 -8.51
N SER A 77 10.99 -9.98 -9.63
CA SER A 77 10.54 -9.72 -11.00
C SER A 77 9.43 -10.66 -11.51
N SER A 78 9.17 -11.79 -10.83
CA SER A 78 8.14 -12.75 -11.28
C SER A 78 6.82 -12.64 -10.53
N GLN A 79 6.77 -11.92 -9.42
CA GLN A 79 5.53 -11.74 -8.64
C GLN A 79 4.59 -10.78 -9.37
N ARG A 80 3.41 -11.25 -9.73
CA ARG A 80 2.34 -10.38 -10.24
C ARG A 80 1.55 -9.80 -9.08
N TYR A 81 1.29 -8.50 -9.14
CA TYR A 81 0.50 -7.78 -8.15
C TYR A 81 -0.96 -7.67 -8.54
N VAL A 82 -1.26 -7.76 -9.84
CA VAL A 82 -2.62 -7.68 -10.36
C VAL A 82 -2.84 -8.69 -11.48
N VAL A 83 -4.05 -9.21 -11.57
CA VAL A 83 -4.50 -10.09 -12.65
C VAL A 83 -5.82 -9.55 -13.18
N GLU A 84 -5.94 -9.39 -14.49
CA GLU A 84 -7.19 -9.00 -15.14
C GLU A 84 -8.22 -10.14 -15.03
N ARG A 85 -9.44 -9.80 -14.65
CA ARG A 85 -10.55 -10.75 -14.52
C ARG A 85 -11.17 -11.01 -15.89
N ARG A 86 -11.65 -12.21 -16.09
CA ARG A 86 -12.44 -12.56 -17.29
C ARG A 86 -13.79 -11.81 -17.33
N THR A 87 -14.36 -11.59 -16.16
CA THR A 87 -15.62 -10.85 -15.97
C THR A 87 -15.42 -9.88 -14.81
N PRO A 88 -15.77 -8.59 -14.97
CA PRO A 88 -15.72 -7.61 -13.89
C PRO A 88 -16.57 -8.03 -12.70
N ILE A 89 -16.15 -7.65 -11.49
CA ILE A 89 -17.00 -7.85 -10.31
C ILE A 89 -18.22 -6.93 -10.41
N ASN A 90 -19.40 -7.52 -10.22
CA ASN A 90 -20.64 -6.78 -10.12
C ASN A 90 -21.43 -7.28 -8.90
N PRO A 91 -21.70 -6.42 -7.91
CA PRO A 91 -22.39 -6.82 -6.68
C PRO A 91 -23.84 -7.28 -6.90
N LEU A 92 -24.46 -6.89 -8.03
CA LEU A 92 -25.80 -7.29 -8.41
C LEU A 92 -25.85 -8.62 -9.15
N SER A 93 -24.71 -9.25 -9.43
CA SER A 93 -24.61 -10.43 -10.29
C SER A 93 -25.54 -11.57 -9.84
N ASP A 94 -25.47 -11.89 -8.54
CA ASP A 94 -26.27 -12.98 -7.97
C ASP A 94 -27.72 -12.55 -7.74
N ALA A 95 -27.94 -11.35 -7.20
CA ALA A 95 -29.27 -10.85 -6.87
C ALA A 95 -30.18 -10.72 -8.09
N LEU A 96 -29.64 -10.31 -9.23
CA LEU A 96 -30.36 -10.13 -10.49
C LEU A 96 -30.12 -11.25 -11.51
N GLY A 97 -29.37 -12.28 -11.15
CA GLY A 97 -29.05 -13.39 -12.05
C GLY A 97 -28.39 -12.97 -13.36
N LEU A 98 -27.46 -11.97 -13.32
CA LEU A 98 -26.88 -11.39 -14.54
C LEU A 98 -26.17 -12.42 -15.43
N MET A 99 -25.63 -13.48 -14.82
CA MET A 99 -24.93 -14.57 -15.51
C MET A 99 -25.80 -15.81 -15.72
N SER A 100 -27.10 -15.73 -15.41
CA SER A 100 -28.02 -16.85 -15.58
C SER A 100 -28.33 -17.10 -17.07
N ARG A 101 -28.65 -18.34 -17.43
CA ARG A 101 -29.07 -18.70 -18.80
C ARG A 101 -30.33 -17.94 -19.26
N GLY A 102 -31.20 -17.55 -18.34
CA GLY A 102 -32.42 -16.78 -18.61
C GLY A 102 -32.17 -15.27 -18.70
N GLY A 103 -30.92 -14.82 -18.57
CA GLY A 103 -30.57 -13.39 -18.51
C GLY A 103 -30.96 -12.73 -17.18
N PRO A 104 -30.76 -11.41 -17.07
CA PRO A 104 -31.11 -10.63 -15.88
C PRO A 104 -32.61 -10.71 -15.55
N GLN A 105 -32.93 -10.89 -14.26
CA GLN A 105 -34.32 -10.99 -13.75
C GLN A 105 -34.51 -10.03 -12.57
N PRO A 106 -35.71 -9.45 -12.41
CA PRO A 106 -36.03 -8.62 -11.26
C PRO A 106 -36.10 -9.42 -9.97
N THR A 107 -35.78 -8.77 -8.86
CA THR A 107 -35.90 -9.35 -7.52
C THR A 107 -37.36 -9.70 -7.20
N GLY A 108 -37.56 -10.68 -6.30
CA GLY A 108 -38.93 -11.10 -5.89
C GLY A 108 -39.79 -9.94 -5.36
N ARG A 109 -39.16 -8.95 -4.72
CA ARG A 109 -39.86 -7.76 -4.20
C ARG A 109 -40.33 -6.85 -5.34
N THR A 110 -39.51 -6.62 -6.34
CA THR A 110 -39.90 -5.88 -7.55
C THR A 110 -40.97 -6.61 -8.34
N VAL A 111 -40.89 -7.96 -8.45
CA VAL A 111 -41.96 -8.78 -9.04
C VAL A 111 -43.29 -8.63 -8.29
N SER A 112 -43.27 -8.60 -6.96
CA SER A 112 -44.47 -8.38 -6.14
C SER A 112 -45.06 -7.00 -6.37
N LEU A 113 -44.24 -5.97 -6.48
CA LEU A 113 -44.65 -4.59 -6.81
C LEU A 113 -45.32 -4.55 -8.19
N LEU A 114 -44.73 -5.16 -9.21
CA LEU A 114 -45.29 -5.22 -10.56
C LEU A 114 -46.66 -5.93 -10.59
N ARG A 115 -46.81 -6.99 -9.78
CA ARG A 115 -48.13 -7.68 -9.63
C ARG A 115 -49.17 -6.77 -8.96
N HIS A 116 -48.75 -6.01 -7.95
CA HIS A 116 -49.67 -5.11 -7.24
C HIS A 116 -50.29 -4.05 -8.16
N TYR A 117 -49.52 -3.56 -9.13
CA TYR A 117 -49.98 -2.56 -10.11
C TYR A 117 -50.37 -3.16 -11.46
N ASP A 118 -50.56 -4.50 -11.57
CA ASP A 118 -50.89 -5.23 -12.81
C ASP A 118 -49.92 -4.94 -13.98
N LEU A 119 -48.66 -4.74 -13.67
CA LEU A 119 -47.60 -4.42 -14.64
C LEU A 119 -46.68 -5.60 -14.98
N LEU A 120 -46.85 -6.77 -14.35
CA LEU A 120 -45.90 -7.88 -14.53
C LEU A 120 -45.91 -8.42 -15.97
N GLU A 121 -47.10 -8.64 -16.55
CA GLU A 121 -47.21 -9.10 -17.95
C GLU A 121 -46.85 -7.99 -18.94
N VAL A 122 -47.11 -6.72 -18.59
CA VAL A 122 -46.68 -5.57 -19.39
C VAL A 122 -45.16 -5.52 -19.44
N PHE A 123 -44.47 -5.72 -18.29
CA PHE A 123 -43.03 -5.73 -18.25
C PHE A 123 -42.38 -6.86 -19.05
N LYS A 124 -42.99 -8.05 -19.07
CA LYS A 124 -42.49 -9.18 -19.86
C LYS A 124 -42.57 -8.93 -21.37
N ASN A 125 -43.64 -8.28 -21.82
CA ASN A 125 -43.93 -8.08 -23.24
C ASN A 125 -43.36 -6.75 -23.78
N SER A 126 -43.36 -5.69 -22.97
CA SER A 126 -43.00 -4.33 -23.34
C SER A 126 -42.39 -3.63 -22.12
N PRO A 127 -41.12 -3.91 -21.79
CA PRO A 127 -40.45 -3.39 -20.57
C PRO A 127 -40.48 -1.87 -20.46
N GLU A 128 -40.34 -1.17 -21.58
CA GLU A 128 -40.33 0.31 -21.62
C GLU A 128 -41.70 0.88 -21.22
N VAL A 129 -42.80 0.28 -21.72
CA VAL A 129 -44.16 0.69 -21.35
C VAL A 129 -44.42 0.49 -19.86
N ALA A 130 -43.85 -0.58 -19.28
CA ALA A 130 -44.00 -0.84 -17.85
C ALA A 130 -43.22 0.20 -17.02
N LEU A 131 -42.01 0.61 -17.47
CA LEU A 131 -41.22 1.67 -16.86
C LEU A 131 -41.96 3.01 -16.90
N ASP A 132 -42.49 3.43 -18.07
CA ASP A 132 -43.27 4.66 -18.22
C ASP A 132 -44.46 4.69 -17.25
N LYS A 133 -45.25 3.60 -17.19
CA LYS A 133 -46.39 3.48 -16.25
C LYS A 133 -45.99 3.55 -14.79
N LEU A 134 -44.87 2.90 -14.40
CA LEU A 134 -44.34 3.01 -13.03
C LEU A 134 -43.90 4.43 -12.70
N GLN A 135 -43.35 5.12 -13.68
CA GLN A 135 -42.97 6.51 -13.55
C GLN A 135 -44.21 7.40 -13.32
N GLU A 136 -45.27 7.23 -14.12
CA GLU A 136 -46.54 7.94 -13.93
C GLU A 136 -47.11 7.70 -12.53
N LEU A 137 -47.20 6.43 -12.08
CA LEU A 137 -47.65 6.08 -10.74
C LEU A 137 -46.78 6.66 -9.63
N THR A 138 -45.51 6.94 -9.89
CA THR A 138 -44.61 7.59 -8.92
C THR A 138 -44.90 9.08 -8.80
N PHE A 139 -45.41 9.74 -9.84
CA PHE A 139 -45.87 11.14 -9.76
C PHE A 139 -47.22 11.25 -9.01
N GLU A 140 -48.11 10.30 -9.19
CA GLU A 140 -49.41 10.30 -8.49
C GLU A 140 -49.24 9.99 -7.00
N GLU A 141 -48.43 9.01 -6.66
CA GLU A 141 -48.18 8.56 -5.31
C GLU A 141 -46.68 8.32 -5.10
N LYS A 142 -46.00 9.26 -4.44
CA LYS A 142 -44.55 9.16 -4.13
C LYS A 142 -44.30 7.98 -3.20
N GLY A 143 -43.37 7.07 -3.59
CA GLY A 143 -42.99 5.91 -2.79
C GLY A 143 -41.59 5.42 -3.10
N ALA A 144 -40.76 5.18 -2.07
CA ALA A 144 -39.40 4.71 -2.22
C ALA A 144 -39.32 3.38 -2.99
N GLU A 145 -40.29 2.48 -2.77
CA GLU A 145 -40.32 1.16 -3.44
C GLU A 145 -40.49 1.26 -4.95
N LYS A 146 -41.31 2.21 -5.44
CA LYS A 146 -41.50 2.42 -6.89
C LYS A 146 -40.24 2.96 -7.52
N VAL A 147 -39.60 3.96 -6.90
CA VAL A 147 -38.33 4.55 -7.37
C VAL A 147 -37.23 3.49 -7.41
N TYR A 148 -37.14 2.63 -6.40
CA TYR A 148 -36.18 1.51 -6.38
C TYR A 148 -36.47 0.54 -7.54
N ALA A 149 -37.72 0.15 -7.73
CA ALA A 149 -38.12 -0.77 -8.79
C ALA A 149 -37.83 -0.23 -10.19
N ILE A 150 -38.05 1.07 -10.44
CA ILE A 150 -37.71 1.71 -11.71
C ILE A 150 -36.18 1.60 -11.95
N SER A 151 -35.36 1.89 -10.92
CA SER A 151 -33.90 1.76 -11.03
C SER A 151 -33.49 0.32 -11.36
N GLU A 152 -34.03 -0.68 -10.65
CA GLU A 152 -33.71 -2.09 -10.85
C GLU A 152 -34.12 -2.56 -12.27
N LEU A 153 -35.33 -2.25 -12.68
CA LEU A 153 -35.86 -2.66 -13.98
C LEU A 153 -35.12 -1.99 -15.14
N ALA A 154 -34.83 -0.69 -15.04
CA ALA A 154 -34.06 0.04 -16.04
C ALA A 154 -32.66 -0.57 -16.19
N TYR A 155 -31.99 -0.91 -15.06
CA TYR A 155 -30.67 -1.58 -15.10
C TYR A 155 -30.77 -2.95 -15.82
N ILE A 156 -31.79 -3.76 -15.51
CA ILE A 156 -32.00 -5.08 -16.13
C ILE A 156 -32.18 -4.95 -17.63
N VAL A 157 -33.05 -4.03 -18.07
CA VAL A 157 -33.34 -3.83 -19.51
C VAL A 157 -32.10 -3.27 -20.20
N GLY A 158 -31.38 -2.32 -19.57
CA GLY A 158 -30.11 -1.81 -20.06
C GLY A 158 -29.09 -2.93 -20.29
N LYS A 159 -28.97 -3.89 -19.35
CA LYS A 159 -28.07 -5.06 -19.51
C LYS A 159 -28.50 -5.97 -20.68
N ARG A 160 -29.77 -6.12 -20.93
CA ARG A 160 -30.28 -6.89 -22.10
C ARG A 160 -29.90 -6.19 -23.41
N LEU A 161 -30.17 -4.88 -23.51
CA LEU A 161 -29.83 -4.09 -24.69
C LEU A 161 -28.30 -4.05 -24.94
N GLU A 162 -27.51 -3.97 -23.87
CA GLU A 162 -26.03 -4.05 -23.98
C GLU A 162 -25.59 -5.40 -24.59
N THR A 163 -26.21 -6.50 -24.19
CA THR A 163 -25.96 -7.85 -24.74
C THR A 163 -26.34 -7.94 -26.21
N GLU A 164 -27.36 -7.21 -26.62
CA GLU A 164 -27.84 -7.11 -28.01
C GLU A 164 -27.06 -6.07 -28.84
N ASN A 165 -26.02 -5.46 -28.29
CA ASN A 165 -25.23 -4.38 -28.89
C ASN A 165 -26.01 -3.08 -29.19
N GLN A 166 -27.12 -2.87 -28.53
CA GLN A 166 -27.92 -1.64 -28.62
C GLN A 166 -27.41 -0.60 -27.58
N PHE A 167 -26.17 -0.14 -27.73
CA PHE A 167 -25.46 0.64 -26.72
C PHE A 167 -26.10 2.00 -26.43
N GLY A 168 -26.73 2.66 -27.41
CA GLY A 168 -27.42 3.93 -27.20
C GLY A 168 -28.63 3.79 -26.27
N GLY A 169 -29.52 2.82 -26.53
CA GLY A 169 -30.66 2.53 -25.67
C GLY A 169 -30.25 2.00 -24.29
N ALA A 170 -29.17 1.21 -24.23
CA ALA A 170 -28.62 0.77 -22.97
C ALA A 170 -28.14 1.96 -22.13
N LEU A 171 -27.49 2.97 -22.73
CA LEU A 171 -27.02 4.17 -22.07
C LEU A 171 -28.18 5.01 -21.49
N ASP A 172 -29.27 5.16 -22.25
CA ASP A 172 -30.47 5.86 -21.77
C ASP A 172 -31.06 5.14 -20.53
N LEU A 173 -31.19 3.83 -20.57
CA LEU A 173 -31.70 3.07 -19.43
C LEU A 173 -30.75 3.07 -18.21
N TYR A 174 -29.45 3.01 -18.42
CA TYR A 174 -28.50 3.17 -17.30
C TYR A 174 -28.60 4.55 -16.67
N THR A 175 -28.86 5.59 -17.46
CA THR A 175 -29.08 6.95 -16.93
C THR A 175 -30.36 7.01 -16.08
N VAL A 176 -31.45 6.35 -16.54
CA VAL A 176 -32.68 6.20 -15.74
C VAL A 176 -32.39 5.45 -14.44
N ALA A 177 -31.62 4.35 -14.50
CA ALA A 177 -31.28 3.55 -13.33
C ALA A 177 -30.45 4.34 -12.31
N VAL A 178 -29.39 5.05 -12.75
CA VAL A 178 -28.55 5.93 -11.90
C VAL A 178 -29.41 7.01 -11.25
N SER A 179 -30.27 7.69 -12.03
CA SER A 179 -31.07 8.80 -11.54
C SER A 179 -32.08 8.36 -10.47
N ASN A 180 -32.76 7.23 -10.69
CA ASN A 180 -33.74 6.70 -9.73
C ASN A 180 -33.04 6.14 -8.47
N ALA A 181 -31.88 5.46 -8.60
CA ALA A 181 -31.08 5.07 -7.44
C ALA A 181 -30.61 6.28 -6.64
N TYR A 182 -30.18 7.36 -7.32
CA TYR A 182 -29.80 8.60 -6.67
C TYR A 182 -30.98 9.26 -5.93
N LEU A 183 -32.17 9.30 -6.55
CA LEU A 183 -33.39 9.80 -5.91
C LEU A 183 -33.75 8.96 -4.68
N TYR A 184 -33.75 7.63 -4.81
CA TYR A 184 -33.97 6.73 -3.69
C TYR A 184 -33.05 7.03 -2.52
N LEU A 185 -31.74 7.21 -2.78
CA LEU A 185 -30.72 7.41 -1.74
C LEU A 185 -30.78 8.81 -1.11
N PHE A 186 -31.04 9.86 -1.91
CA PHE A 186 -30.72 11.24 -1.50
C PHE A 186 -31.90 12.19 -1.53
N SER A 187 -33.08 11.84 -2.12
CA SER A 187 -34.22 12.75 -2.10
C SER A 187 -34.80 12.89 -0.69
N PRO A 188 -34.93 14.13 -0.16
CA PRO A 188 -35.60 14.36 1.12
C PRO A 188 -37.07 13.97 1.11
N GLU A 189 -37.73 14.01 -0.05
CA GLU A 189 -39.14 13.69 -0.20
C GLU A 189 -39.46 12.20 0.10
N LEU A 190 -38.44 11.33 0.01
CA LEU A 190 -38.57 9.90 0.29
C LEU A 190 -38.16 9.52 1.73
N ASP A 191 -37.74 10.48 2.57
CA ASP A 191 -37.26 10.18 3.93
C ASP A 191 -38.31 9.48 4.78
N GLY A 192 -39.61 9.81 4.60
CA GLY A 192 -40.70 9.17 5.33
C GLY A 192 -41.01 7.75 4.89
N SER A 193 -40.68 7.35 3.66
CA SER A 193 -40.94 6.03 3.09
C SER A 193 -39.71 5.16 2.96
N ARG A 194 -38.53 5.72 3.11
CA ARG A 194 -37.24 5.02 3.00
C ARG A 194 -36.73 4.55 4.35
N ASN A 195 -36.49 3.24 4.49
CA ASN A 195 -35.91 2.66 5.67
C ASN A 195 -34.41 2.38 5.46
N PRO A 196 -33.48 3.06 6.16
CA PRO A 196 -32.03 2.83 6.02
C PRO A 196 -31.57 1.45 6.50
N TYR A 197 -32.39 0.74 7.27
CA TYR A 197 -32.13 -0.64 7.72
C TYR A 197 -32.70 -1.70 6.75
N ASP A 198 -33.40 -1.28 5.70
CA ASP A 198 -33.90 -2.20 4.66
C ASP A 198 -32.73 -2.62 3.74
N PRO A 199 -32.59 -3.91 3.39
CA PRO A 199 -31.65 -4.36 2.38
C PRO A 199 -31.72 -3.60 1.05
N GLN A 200 -32.89 -3.05 0.70
CA GLN A 200 -33.04 -2.17 -0.48
C GLN A 200 -32.19 -0.91 -0.40
N PHE A 201 -31.87 -0.39 0.80
CA PHE A 201 -30.98 0.76 0.92
C PHE A 201 -29.57 0.42 0.40
N ARG A 202 -29.04 -0.74 0.77
CA ARG A 202 -27.77 -1.23 0.22
C ARG A 202 -27.91 -1.57 -1.27
N GLY A 203 -29.01 -2.22 -1.66
CA GLY A 203 -29.32 -2.51 -3.06
C GLY A 203 -29.36 -1.26 -3.95
N ALA A 204 -29.88 -0.14 -3.43
CA ALA A 204 -29.87 1.14 -4.16
C ALA A 204 -28.45 1.71 -4.34
N CYS A 205 -27.55 1.55 -3.35
CA CYS A 205 -26.14 1.89 -3.53
C CYS A 205 -25.50 1.02 -4.62
N ASP A 206 -25.76 -0.28 -4.60
CA ASP A 206 -25.22 -1.22 -5.59
C ASP A 206 -25.80 -0.97 -6.99
N LEU A 207 -27.09 -0.60 -7.10
CA LEU A 207 -27.72 -0.18 -8.36
C LEU A 207 -27.11 1.12 -8.89
N TYR A 208 -26.93 2.14 -8.03
CA TYR A 208 -26.27 3.38 -8.43
C TYR A 208 -24.85 3.10 -8.96
N ASN A 209 -24.02 2.39 -8.19
CA ASN A 209 -22.63 2.12 -8.54
C ASN A 209 -22.53 1.28 -9.82
N SER A 210 -23.31 0.19 -9.93
CA SER A 210 -23.26 -0.72 -11.10
C SER A 210 -23.82 -0.10 -12.37
N SER A 211 -24.88 0.71 -12.24
CA SER A 211 -25.45 1.44 -13.39
C SER A 211 -24.50 2.53 -13.87
N LEU A 212 -23.91 3.28 -12.94
CA LEU A 212 -22.91 4.30 -13.26
C LEU A 212 -21.66 3.66 -13.92
N GLU A 213 -21.16 2.54 -13.39
CA GLU A 213 -20.06 1.82 -14.01
C GLU A 213 -20.39 1.37 -15.44
N SER A 214 -21.58 0.79 -15.65
CA SER A 214 -22.01 0.36 -16.97
C SER A 214 -22.12 1.56 -17.94
N MET A 215 -22.66 2.67 -17.49
CA MET A 215 -22.73 3.93 -18.24
C MET A 215 -21.33 4.44 -18.62
N LEU A 216 -20.43 4.52 -17.64
CA LEU A 216 -19.05 4.99 -17.86
C LEU A 216 -18.30 4.08 -18.84
N ARG A 217 -18.50 2.77 -18.78
CA ARG A 217 -17.90 1.81 -19.73
C ARG A 217 -18.34 2.07 -21.17
N LEU A 218 -19.62 2.38 -21.40
CA LEU A 218 -20.13 2.69 -22.73
C LEU A 218 -19.54 4.02 -23.25
N VAL A 219 -19.55 5.06 -22.42
CA VAL A 219 -18.99 6.37 -22.78
C VAL A 219 -17.47 6.30 -22.99
N HIS A 220 -16.75 5.51 -22.20
CA HIS A 220 -15.29 5.34 -22.34
C HIS A 220 -14.90 4.68 -23.67
N ARG A 221 -15.78 3.85 -24.26
CA ARG A 221 -15.55 3.27 -25.60
C ARG A 221 -15.56 4.33 -26.71
N GLU A 222 -16.32 5.41 -26.53
CA GLU A 222 -16.48 6.49 -27.52
C GLU A 222 -15.42 7.60 -27.36
N GLY A 223 -14.75 7.67 -26.20
CA GLY A 223 -13.74 8.69 -25.93
C GLY A 223 -13.20 8.62 -24.50
N ARG A 224 -12.20 9.46 -24.24
CA ARG A 224 -11.59 9.54 -22.92
C ARG A 224 -12.35 10.54 -22.04
N LEU A 225 -12.75 10.12 -20.84
CA LEU A 225 -13.38 10.97 -19.82
C LEU A 225 -12.32 11.76 -19.03
N MET A 226 -11.71 12.76 -19.66
CA MET A 226 -10.66 13.57 -19.04
C MET A 226 -11.24 14.74 -18.25
N PRO A 227 -10.76 15.00 -17.03
CA PRO A 227 -11.20 16.14 -16.25
C PRO A 227 -10.86 17.48 -16.92
N GLY A 228 -11.71 18.48 -16.68
CA GLY A 228 -11.62 19.80 -17.31
C GLY A 228 -12.33 19.91 -18.65
N ASN A 229 -12.80 18.81 -19.23
CA ASN A 229 -13.52 18.79 -20.51
C ASN A 229 -15.02 18.63 -20.33
N THR A 230 -15.77 19.04 -21.37
CA THR A 230 -17.20 18.78 -21.50
C THR A 230 -17.44 17.91 -22.73
N TYR A 231 -18.09 16.77 -22.55
CA TYR A 231 -18.38 15.79 -23.59
C TYR A 231 -19.85 15.88 -23.96
N ARG A 232 -20.14 15.89 -25.26
CA ARG A 232 -21.50 15.86 -25.80
C ARG A 232 -21.82 14.43 -26.19
N ILE A 233 -22.80 13.85 -25.51
CA ILE A 233 -23.24 12.48 -25.73
C ILE A 233 -24.67 12.54 -26.27
N SER A 234 -24.92 11.87 -27.38
CA SER A 234 -26.25 11.74 -27.98
C SER A 234 -26.63 10.28 -28.04
N THR A 235 -27.80 9.97 -27.52
CA THR A 235 -28.46 8.66 -27.55
C THR A 235 -29.71 8.74 -28.39
N PRO A 236 -30.40 7.65 -28.67
CA PRO A 236 -31.67 7.68 -29.39
C PRO A 236 -32.74 8.61 -28.77
N ASP A 237 -32.82 8.61 -27.44
CA ASP A 237 -33.89 9.31 -26.70
C ASP A 237 -33.44 10.62 -26.04
N SER A 238 -32.14 10.84 -25.88
CA SER A 238 -31.63 11.98 -25.05
C SER A 238 -30.32 12.58 -25.56
N LYS A 239 -30.04 13.80 -25.12
CA LYS A 239 -28.73 14.45 -25.33
C LYS A 239 -28.16 14.91 -23.99
N TYR A 240 -26.90 14.61 -23.74
CA TYR A 240 -26.22 14.93 -22.50
C TYR A 240 -25.01 15.82 -22.75
N ASP A 241 -24.82 16.85 -21.94
CA ASP A 241 -23.59 17.61 -21.82
C ASP A 241 -22.92 17.21 -20.49
N VAL A 242 -21.89 16.37 -20.58
CA VAL A 242 -21.21 15.79 -19.41
C VAL A 242 -19.94 16.58 -19.14
N GLN A 243 -19.96 17.40 -18.09
CA GLN A 243 -18.78 18.10 -17.59
C GLN A 243 -18.01 17.19 -16.63
N VAL A 244 -16.73 16.93 -16.91
CA VAL A 244 -15.87 16.13 -16.03
C VAL A 244 -15.05 17.06 -15.13
N VAL A 245 -15.24 16.93 -13.82
CA VAL A 245 -14.64 17.80 -12.81
C VAL A 245 -13.74 16.99 -11.88
N ASN A 246 -12.48 17.40 -11.76
CA ASN A 246 -11.58 16.85 -10.78
C ASN A 246 -11.83 17.47 -9.39
N ARG A 247 -11.92 16.62 -8.36
CA ARG A 247 -12.10 16.97 -6.94
C ARG A 247 -10.96 16.50 -6.06
N GLY A 248 -9.84 16.09 -6.67
CA GLY A 248 -8.66 15.60 -5.98
C GLY A 248 -7.48 16.59 -6.05
N PRO A 249 -6.35 16.25 -5.41
CA PRO A 249 -5.15 17.08 -5.39
C PRO A 249 -4.31 17.00 -6.67
N TRP A 250 -4.50 15.97 -7.50
CA TRP A 250 -3.86 15.86 -8.81
C TRP A 250 -4.39 16.93 -9.75
N SER A 251 -3.56 17.52 -10.58
CA SER A 251 -4.00 18.45 -11.62
C SER A 251 -4.76 17.72 -12.74
N ASN A 252 -5.56 18.45 -13.52
CA ASN A 252 -6.23 17.84 -14.68
C ASN A 252 -5.24 17.24 -15.70
N ALA A 253 -4.04 17.83 -15.80
CA ALA A 253 -2.99 17.38 -16.71
C ALA A 253 -2.37 16.04 -16.26
N ASP A 254 -2.43 15.69 -14.98
CA ASP A 254 -1.94 14.42 -14.45
C ASP A 254 -2.79 13.21 -14.89
N PHE A 255 -4.04 13.45 -15.35
CA PHE A 255 -4.91 12.35 -15.74
C PHE A 255 -4.56 11.84 -17.15
N GLY A 256 -4.13 10.60 -17.21
CA GLY A 256 -3.97 9.83 -18.43
C GLY A 256 -5.17 8.92 -18.67
N ASP A 257 -4.92 7.63 -18.93
CA ASP A 257 -5.98 6.65 -19.14
C ASP A 257 -6.67 6.28 -17.81
N LEU A 258 -7.96 5.96 -17.89
CA LEU A 258 -8.77 5.48 -16.76
C LEU A 258 -9.11 4.00 -16.97
N LYS A 259 -9.01 3.21 -15.90
CA LYS A 259 -9.41 1.80 -15.89
C LYS A 259 -10.34 1.52 -14.71
N PHE A 260 -11.18 0.50 -14.84
CA PHE A 260 -12.11 0.13 -13.78
C PHE A 260 -11.44 -0.82 -12.80
N SER A 261 -11.47 -0.52 -11.50
CA SER A 261 -10.90 -1.40 -10.47
C SER A 261 -11.56 -2.78 -10.45
N SER A 262 -12.84 -2.86 -10.81
CA SER A 262 -13.62 -4.11 -10.92
C SER A 262 -13.07 -5.12 -11.94
N ASP A 263 -12.27 -4.66 -12.92
CA ASP A 263 -11.63 -5.52 -13.93
C ASP A 263 -10.43 -6.31 -13.37
N PHE A 264 -9.92 -5.95 -12.20
CA PHE A 264 -8.67 -6.49 -11.69
C PHE A 264 -8.83 -7.22 -10.36
N GLN A 265 -8.02 -8.26 -10.18
CA GLN A 265 -7.85 -8.96 -8.91
C GLN A 265 -6.45 -8.67 -8.37
N VAL A 266 -6.38 -8.17 -7.15
CA VAL A 266 -5.11 -7.94 -6.44
C VAL A 266 -4.46 -9.27 -6.07
N LYS A 267 -3.16 -9.36 -6.25
CA LYS A 267 -2.27 -10.46 -5.86
C LYS A 267 -1.05 -9.86 -5.16
N GLY A 268 -0.37 -10.63 -4.34
CA GLY A 268 0.90 -10.21 -3.72
C GLY A 268 0.85 -9.00 -2.77
N ILE A 269 -0.36 -8.53 -2.45
CA ILE A 269 -0.65 -7.62 -1.33
C ILE A 269 -1.72 -8.33 -0.50
N ASP A 270 -1.41 -8.63 0.76
CA ASP A 270 -2.26 -9.48 1.60
C ASP A 270 -3.56 -8.78 2.03
N ALA A 271 -3.49 -7.46 2.26
CA ALA A 271 -4.64 -6.67 2.65
C ALA A 271 -5.28 -5.96 1.45
N SER A 272 -6.60 -6.12 1.30
CA SER A 272 -7.40 -5.37 0.32
C SER A 272 -8.17 -4.26 1.04
N ASN A 273 -7.78 -3.02 0.82
CA ASN A 273 -8.37 -1.85 1.46
C ASN A 273 -9.47 -1.26 0.56
N VAL A 274 -10.69 -1.76 0.76
CA VAL A 274 -11.90 -1.32 0.08
C VAL A 274 -12.84 -0.68 1.10
N THR A 275 -13.41 0.47 0.74
CA THR A 275 -14.47 1.12 1.52
C THR A 275 -15.77 1.05 0.71
N TYR A 276 -16.85 0.64 1.38
CA TYR A 276 -18.18 0.61 0.75
C TYR A 276 -18.84 1.98 0.88
N GLY A 277 -19.49 2.40 -0.19
CA GLY A 277 -20.13 3.70 -0.28
C GLY A 277 -20.77 3.93 -1.63
N VAL A 278 -20.73 5.17 -2.11
CA VAL A 278 -21.32 5.59 -3.39
C VAL A 278 -20.21 5.98 -4.37
N GLY A 279 -20.35 5.58 -5.63
CA GLY A 279 -19.44 5.89 -6.72
C GLY A 279 -18.75 4.65 -7.31
N VAL A 280 -17.98 4.88 -8.37
CA VAL A 280 -17.28 3.84 -9.12
C VAL A 280 -15.78 3.99 -8.92
N PRO A 281 -15.10 3.01 -8.29
CA PRO A 281 -13.66 3.01 -8.14
C PRO A 281 -12.95 2.83 -9.49
N LEU A 282 -12.08 3.76 -9.81
CA LEU A 282 -11.25 3.79 -11.01
C LEU A 282 -9.76 3.81 -10.66
N ILE A 283 -8.96 3.36 -11.59
CA ILE A 283 -7.50 3.48 -11.62
C ILE A 283 -7.18 4.58 -12.63
N ALA A 284 -6.67 5.71 -12.17
CA ALA A 284 -6.14 6.74 -13.04
C ALA A 284 -4.64 6.53 -13.25
N MET A 285 -4.21 6.47 -14.50
CA MET A 285 -2.79 6.43 -14.86
C MET A 285 -2.26 7.87 -14.95
N ARG A 286 -1.14 8.14 -14.25
CA ARG A 286 -0.56 9.48 -14.27
C ARG A 286 0.14 9.76 -15.59
N ASN A 287 -0.20 10.88 -16.23
CA ASN A 287 0.60 11.45 -17.30
C ASN A 287 1.90 12.03 -16.74
N ARG A 288 2.97 11.84 -17.47
CA ARG A 288 4.26 12.43 -17.16
C ARG A 288 4.32 13.87 -17.68
N HIS A 289 4.84 14.78 -16.86
CA HIS A 289 5.10 16.15 -17.26
C HIS A 289 6.53 16.31 -17.80
N SER A 290 6.92 17.53 -18.13
CA SER A 290 8.28 17.83 -18.54
C SER A 290 9.26 17.47 -17.42
N PRO A 291 10.40 16.81 -17.71
CA PRO A 291 11.43 16.54 -16.71
C PRO A 291 11.99 17.81 -16.04
N ASP A 292 11.82 18.96 -16.67
CA ASP A 292 12.28 20.26 -16.17
C ASP A 292 11.30 20.88 -15.15
N GLU A 293 10.09 20.30 -14.99
CA GLU A 293 9.16 20.77 -13.97
C GLU A 293 9.64 20.40 -12.57
N PRO A 294 9.65 21.37 -11.64
CA PRO A 294 10.00 21.11 -10.25
C PRO A 294 9.08 20.04 -9.65
N GLY A 295 9.69 19.00 -9.09
CA GLY A 295 8.94 17.91 -8.45
C GLY A 295 8.62 16.70 -9.36
N GLU A 296 8.63 16.83 -10.70
CA GLU A 296 8.35 15.70 -11.60
C GLU A 296 9.29 14.49 -11.37
N LYS A 297 10.55 14.75 -11.05
CA LYS A 297 11.55 13.71 -10.78
C LYS A 297 11.23 12.83 -9.56
N TYR A 298 10.32 13.28 -8.68
CA TYR A 298 9.91 12.52 -7.49
C TYR A 298 8.78 11.55 -7.77
N TYR A 299 8.16 11.58 -8.97
CA TYR A 299 7.11 10.64 -9.33
C TYR A 299 7.66 9.53 -10.21
N PRO A 300 7.46 8.25 -9.81
CA PRO A 300 7.92 7.12 -10.61
C PRO A 300 7.15 7.02 -11.94
N GLU A 301 7.81 6.48 -12.95
CA GLU A 301 7.19 6.27 -14.25
C GLU A 301 6.07 5.22 -14.18
N GLY A 302 4.95 5.51 -14.81
CA GLY A 302 3.79 4.62 -14.83
C GLY A 302 2.98 4.60 -13.55
N LEU A 303 3.13 5.63 -12.70
CA LEU A 303 2.34 5.80 -11.49
C LEU A 303 0.85 5.75 -11.80
N ALA A 304 0.10 5.01 -10.99
CA ALA A 304 -1.35 4.96 -11.01
C ALA A 304 -1.90 5.29 -9.61
N PHE A 305 -3.03 6.00 -9.58
CA PHE A 305 -3.63 6.47 -8.35
C PHE A 305 -5.15 6.19 -8.31
N PRO A 306 -5.74 6.06 -7.11
CA PRO A 306 -7.16 5.77 -6.97
C PRO A 306 -8.01 7.01 -7.27
N VAL A 307 -9.14 6.78 -7.93
CA VAL A 307 -10.16 7.79 -8.18
C VAL A 307 -11.53 7.14 -7.97
N THR A 308 -12.50 7.88 -7.44
CA THR A 308 -13.91 7.46 -7.38
C THR A 308 -14.75 8.42 -8.22
N ALA A 309 -15.42 7.87 -9.22
CA ALA A 309 -16.30 8.62 -10.09
C ALA A 309 -17.72 8.70 -9.53
N ILE A 310 -18.32 9.90 -9.54
CA ILE A 310 -19.68 10.17 -9.09
C ILE A 310 -20.38 11.07 -10.09
N VAL A 311 -21.64 10.75 -10.40
CA VAL A 311 -22.53 11.65 -11.15
C VAL A 311 -23.52 12.29 -10.20
N ARG A 312 -23.54 13.63 -10.18
CA ARG A 312 -24.58 14.39 -9.49
C ARG A 312 -25.77 14.58 -10.40
N VAL A 313 -26.94 14.16 -9.94
CA VAL A 313 -28.21 14.41 -10.62
C VAL A 313 -28.70 15.80 -10.20
N THR A 314 -28.56 16.78 -11.10
CA THR A 314 -28.91 18.19 -10.84
C THR A 314 -30.39 18.50 -10.95
N SER A 315 -31.14 17.66 -11.67
CA SER A 315 -32.59 17.80 -11.83
C SER A 315 -33.26 16.47 -11.48
N PRO A 316 -33.90 16.38 -10.29
CA PRO A 316 -34.60 15.15 -9.86
C PRO A 316 -35.81 14.80 -10.76
N HIS A 317 -36.22 15.71 -11.59
CA HIS A 317 -37.27 15.49 -12.59
C HIS A 317 -36.62 15.14 -13.94
N LEU A 318 -35.93 14.00 -14.01
CA LEU A 318 -35.82 13.30 -15.29
C LEU A 318 -37.18 12.77 -15.65
N GLN A 319 -38.07 13.72 -16.02
CA GLN A 319 -39.24 13.38 -16.77
C GLN A 319 -38.75 12.62 -17.98
N SER A 320 -39.45 11.57 -18.35
CA SER A 320 -39.38 10.97 -19.67
C SER A 320 -39.92 11.97 -20.71
N SER A 321 -39.33 13.17 -20.76
CA SER A 321 -39.52 14.01 -21.91
C SER A 321 -38.56 13.45 -22.95
N ARG A 322 -39.10 12.60 -23.83
CA ARG A 322 -38.59 12.28 -25.16
C ARG A 322 -38.39 13.56 -26.00
N ASP A 323 -38.03 14.65 -25.32
CA ASP A 323 -37.71 15.90 -25.97
C ASP A 323 -36.27 15.84 -26.43
N GLN A 324 -36.07 15.27 -27.63
CA GLN A 324 -34.78 15.19 -28.32
C GLN A 324 -34.13 16.59 -28.51
N HIS A 325 -34.81 17.67 -28.19
CA HIS A 325 -34.31 19.03 -28.32
C HIS A 325 -33.66 19.56 -27.07
N HIS A 326 -34.01 19.02 -25.89
CA HIS A 326 -33.40 19.42 -24.62
C HIS A 326 -32.08 18.66 -24.37
N ARG A 327 -31.04 19.40 -23.92
CA ARG A 327 -29.79 18.83 -23.44
C ARG A 327 -29.81 18.76 -21.93
N HIS A 328 -29.46 17.61 -21.40
CA HIS A 328 -29.38 17.37 -19.96
C HIS A 328 -27.98 17.65 -19.46
N PRO A 329 -27.74 18.68 -18.63
CA PRO A 329 -26.44 18.91 -18.03
C PRO A 329 -26.16 17.83 -16.98
N CYS A 330 -24.99 17.19 -17.08
CA CYS A 330 -24.51 16.19 -16.12
C CYS A 330 -23.12 16.60 -15.63
N VAL A 331 -22.86 16.43 -14.35
CA VAL A 331 -21.54 16.64 -13.77
C VAL A 331 -21.00 15.29 -13.30
N LEU A 332 -19.90 14.85 -13.94
CA LEU A 332 -19.13 13.72 -13.51
C LEU A 332 -17.96 14.24 -12.64
N GLU A 333 -18.01 13.95 -11.36
CA GLU A 333 -16.96 14.30 -10.41
C GLU A 333 -15.99 13.14 -10.23
N LEU A 334 -14.70 13.43 -10.30
CA LEU A 334 -13.62 12.49 -10.02
C LEU A 334 -12.99 12.87 -8.67
N HIS A 335 -13.28 12.08 -7.65
CA HIS A 335 -12.81 12.28 -6.28
C HIS A 335 -11.58 11.42 -5.99
N ASP A 336 -10.61 11.99 -5.28
CA ASP A 336 -9.50 11.21 -4.71
C ASP A 336 -9.93 10.64 -3.34
N PRO A 337 -10.08 9.32 -3.20
CA PRO A 337 -10.50 8.70 -1.93
C PRO A 337 -9.40 8.71 -0.86
N LEU A 338 -8.15 9.07 -1.22
CA LEU A 338 -7.08 9.30 -0.26
C LEU A 338 -7.24 10.66 0.42
N ALA A 339 -7.66 11.67 -0.33
CA ALA A 339 -7.90 13.01 0.19
C ALA A 339 -9.23 13.12 0.94
N SER A 340 -10.31 12.51 0.40
CA SER A 340 -11.65 12.59 0.97
C SER A 340 -12.31 11.22 1.08
N THR A 341 -12.71 10.82 2.28
CA THR A 341 -13.42 9.55 2.52
C THR A 341 -14.93 9.70 2.36
N ASP A 342 -15.43 10.92 2.51
CA ASP A 342 -16.85 11.24 2.53
C ASP A 342 -17.11 12.49 1.68
N ILE A 343 -18.25 12.56 1.05
CA ILE A 343 -18.70 13.71 0.27
C ILE A 343 -20.09 14.15 0.72
N GLU A 344 -20.42 15.41 0.49
CA GLU A 344 -21.76 15.91 0.71
C GLU A 344 -22.61 15.77 -0.55
N LEU A 345 -23.70 15.00 -0.47
CA LEU A 345 -24.73 14.86 -1.47
C LEU A 345 -26.10 15.22 -0.89
N ASN A 346 -26.73 16.23 -1.44
CA ASN A 346 -28.04 16.71 -0.96
C ASN A 346 -28.09 16.91 0.57
N SER A 347 -27.08 17.64 1.13
CA SER A 347 -26.93 17.90 2.56
C SER A 347 -26.73 16.64 3.43
N ARG A 348 -26.32 15.53 2.85
CA ARG A 348 -25.96 14.31 3.55
C ARG A 348 -24.49 13.99 3.37
N LEU A 349 -23.81 13.64 4.45
CA LEU A 349 -22.45 13.13 4.40
C LEU A 349 -22.48 11.65 4.01
N VAL A 350 -21.90 11.31 2.87
CA VAL A 350 -21.98 9.99 2.26
C VAL A 350 -20.57 9.43 2.05
N PRO A 351 -20.26 8.21 2.51
CA PRO A 351 -18.97 7.59 2.26
C PRO A 351 -18.77 7.30 0.77
N LEU A 352 -17.56 7.55 0.28
CA LEU A 352 -17.15 7.16 -1.07
C LEU A 352 -16.92 5.64 -1.16
N GLN A 353 -17.40 5.03 -2.24
CA GLN A 353 -16.94 3.70 -2.64
C GLN A 353 -15.49 3.84 -3.09
N ALA A 354 -14.55 3.24 -2.36
CA ALA A 354 -13.14 3.37 -2.63
C ALA A 354 -12.43 2.02 -2.70
N ASP A 355 -11.46 1.91 -3.60
CA ASP A 355 -10.50 0.81 -3.66
C ASP A 355 -9.09 1.42 -3.68
N LEU A 356 -8.37 1.30 -2.57
CA LEU A 356 -7.03 1.86 -2.42
C LEU A 356 -5.93 0.88 -2.85
N SER A 357 -6.23 -0.41 -2.86
CA SER A 357 -5.24 -1.47 -3.10
C SER A 357 -5.07 -1.80 -4.58
N THR A 358 -6.16 -1.82 -5.37
CA THR A 358 -6.08 -2.18 -6.79
C THR A 358 -5.25 -1.21 -7.62
N PRO A 359 -5.38 0.14 -7.48
CA PRO A 359 -4.51 1.09 -8.18
C PRO A 359 -3.03 0.94 -7.81
N LEU A 360 -2.73 0.69 -6.52
CA LEU A 360 -1.38 0.40 -6.08
C LEU A 360 -0.83 -0.88 -6.73
N ALA A 361 -1.59 -1.98 -6.67
CA ALA A 361 -1.20 -3.24 -7.28
C ALA A 361 -0.99 -3.12 -8.79
N TYR A 362 -1.85 -2.34 -9.46
CA TYR A 362 -1.73 -2.04 -10.89
C TYR A 362 -0.42 -1.29 -11.21
N PHE A 363 -0.10 -0.28 -10.41
CA PHE A 363 1.16 0.45 -10.53
C PHE A 363 2.38 -0.45 -10.30
N LEU A 364 2.35 -1.30 -9.26
CA LEU A 364 3.45 -2.21 -8.94
C LEU A 364 3.70 -3.27 -10.04
N ASP A 365 2.72 -3.56 -10.86
CA ASP A 365 2.84 -4.45 -12.02
C ASP A 365 3.39 -3.75 -13.27
N ASN A 366 3.60 -2.42 -13.24
CA ASN A 366 4.15 -1.68 -14.37
C ASN A 366 5.58 -2.16 -14.68
N PRO A 367 5.87 -2.60 -15.93
CA PRO A 367 7.19 -3.14 -16.30
C PRO A 367 8.34 -2.15 -16.08
N LYS A 368 8.11 -0.86 -16.34
CA LYS A 368 9.13 0.18 -16.19
C LYS A 368 9.48 0.41 -14.73
N PHE A 369 8.48 0.44 -13.85
CA PHE A 369 8.72 0.57 -12.42
C PHE A 369 9.43 -0.68 -11.86
N ARG A 370 9.09 -1.86 -12.33
CA ARG A 370 9.78 -3.11 -11.97
C ARG A 370 11.25 -3.12 -12.38
N GLU A 371 11.57 -2.62 -13.58
CA GLU A 371 12.96 -2.46 -14.01
C GLU A 371 13.72 -1.48 -13.10
N GLN A 372 13.11 -0.35 -12.74
CA GLN A 372 13.71 0.64 -11.85
C GLN A 372 13.99 0.09 -10.45
N THR A 373 13.16 -0.81 -9.96
CA THR A 373 13.20 -1.36 -8.60
C THR A 373 13.81 -2.76 -8.53
N ASP A 374 14.53 -3.21 -9.55
CA ASP A 374 15.22 -4.51 -9.56
C ASP A 374 16.33 -4.54 -8.48
N SER A 375 16.02 -5.20 -7.37
CA SER A 375 16.91 -5.34 -6.23
C SER A 375 18.18 -6.12 -6.55
N THR A 376 18.10 -7.09 -7.47
CA THR A 376 19.24 -7.92 -7.89
C THR A 376 20.20 -7.08 -8.73
N LEU A 377 19.70 -6.24 -9.62
CA LEU A 377 20.51 -5.30 -10.38
C LEU A 377 21.15 -4.25 -9.45
N GLY A 378 20.40 -3.72 -8.48
CA GLY A 378 20.89 -2.76 -7.50
C GLY A 378 22.01 -3.28 -6.59
N LEU A 379 22.00 -4.58 -6.33
CA LEU A 379 23.09 -5.25 -5.60
C LEU A 379 24.30 -5.51 -6.49
N ARG A 380 24.08 -6.07 -7.70
CA ARG A 380 25.15 -6.58 -8.58
C ARG A 380 25.88 -5.49 -9.35
N ASP A 381 25.16 -4.46 -9.79
CA ASP A 381 25.71 -3.38 -10.62
C ASP A 381 25.16 -2.02 -10.17
N PRO A 382 25.71 -1.48 -9.06
CA PRO A 382 25.30 -0.19 -8.53
C PRO A 382 25.37 0.95 -9.56
N ASN A 383 26.31 0.90 -10.52
CA ASN A 383 26.45 1.93 -11.55
C ASN A 383 25.23 2.01 -12.47
N LYS A 384 24.68 0.86 -12.85
CA LYS A 384 23.49 0.84 -13.73
C LYS A 384 22.23 1.34 -13.03
N THR A 385 22.14 1.16 -11.72
CA THR A 385 20.97 1.56 -10.93
C THR A 385 21.11 2.96 -10.32
N GLN A 386 22.31 3.57 -10.38
CA GLN A 386 22.54 4.92 -9.87
C GLN A 386 21.60 5.97 -10.49
N LYS A 387 21.23 5.82 -11.76
CA LYS A 387 20.28 6.71 -12.44
C LYS A 387 18.87 6.68 -11.86
N TYR A 388 18.52 5.63 -11.13
CA TYR A 388 17.22 5.46 -10.47
C TYR A 388 17.26 5.83 -8.98
N ARG A 389 18.42 6.27 -8.46
CA ARG A 389 18.54 6.73 -7.08
C ARG A 389 17.70 7.99 -6.87
N GLY A 390 16.99 8.04 -5.78
CA GLY A 390 16.22 9.21 -5.36
C GLY A 390 15.10 8.89 -4.41
N ILE A 391 14.40 9.93 -4.02
CA ILE A 391 13.19 9.85 -3.21
C ILE A 391 11.99 9.83 -4.16
N TYR A 392 11.07 8.88 -3.96
CA TYR A 392 9.86 8.71 -4.77
C TYR A 392 8.61 8.91 -3.95
N MET A 393 7.65 9.60 -4.55
CA MET A 393 6.31 9.88 -4.01
C MET A 393 5.26 9.17 -4.83
N LEU A 394 4.26 8.59 -4.17
CA LEU A 394 3.11 7.94 -4.82
C LEU A 394 1.84 8.77 -4.75
N GLU A 395 1.91 9.92 -4.10
CA GLU A 395 0.85 10.91 -3.94
C GLU A 395 1.42 12.30 -4.18
N PRO A 396 0.61 13.31 -4.55
CA PRO A 396 1.08 14.69 -4.66
C PRO A 396 1.66 15.18 -3.34
N PHE A 397 2.73 15.99 -3.44
CA PHE A 397 3.26 16.66 -2.26
C PHE A 397 2.18 17.53 -1.59
N ASP A 398 1.99 17.32 -0.31
CA ASP A 398 1.05 18.09 0.51
C ASP A 398 1.83 18.87 1.60
N PRO A 399 1.82 20.21 1.58
CA PRO A 399 2.55 21.02 2.56
C PRO A 399 1.96 20.94 3.98
N ASN A 400 0.83 20.25 4.18
CA ASN A 400 0.17 20.06 5.47
C ASN A 400 0.34 18.63 6.02
N ARG A 401 1.07 17.74 5.32
CA ARG A 401 1.30 16.36 5.79
C ARG A 401 2.77 16.11 6.07
N ILE A 402 3.03 15.46 7.20
CA ILE A 402 4.38 15.12 7.67
C ILE A 402 4.96 13.99 6.79
N PRO A 403 6.20 14.12 6.29
CA PRO A 403 6.84 13.05 5.53
C PRO A 403 7.29 11.88 6.39
N VAL A 404 7.02 10.66 5.93
CA VAL A 404 7.60 9.40 6.42
C VAL A 404 8.47 8.83 5.31
N VAL A 405 9.80 8.87 5.48
CA VAL A 405 10.76 8.36 4.49
C VAL A 405 11.11 6.92 4.81
N MET A 406 10.79 6.02 3.89
CA MET A 406 11.02 4.58 4.03
C MET A 406 12.29 4.15 3.30
N VAL A 407 13.27 3.62 4.05
CA VAL A 407 14.61 3.27 3.56
C VAL A 407 14.79 1.75 3.62
N HIS A 408 14.86 1.11 2.44
CA HIS A 408 14.95 -0.35 2.34
C HIS A 408 16.32 -0.92 2.70
N GLY A 409 16.41 -2.22 2.87
CA GLY A 409 17.62 -2.94 3.26
C GLY A 409 18.49 -3.39 2.09
N LEU A 410 19.53 -4.18 2.44
CA LEU A 410 20.41 -4.85 1.49
C LEU A 410 19.60 -5.83 0.61
N TRP A 411 19.93 -5.92 -0.67
CA TRP A 411 19.27 -6.75 -1.68
C TRP A 411 17.74 -6.58 -1.71
N SER A 412 17.32 -5.35 -1.54
CA SER A 412 15.93 -4.95 -1.48
C SER A 412 15.67 -3.71 -2.35
N SER A 413 14.46 -3.25 -2.38
CA SER A 413 14.00 -2.06 -3.12
C SER A 413 12.78 -1.45 -2.42
N PRO A 414 12.26 -0.29 -2.85
CA PRO A 414 11.01 0.28 -2.33
C PRO A 414 9.81 -0.67 -2.30
N LEU A 415 9.79 -1.68 -3.17
CA LEU A 415 8.71 -2.69 -3.22
C LEU A 415 8.51 -3.41 -1.88
N THR A 416 9.55 -3.55 -1.09
CA THR A 416 9.49 -4.20 0.23
C THR A 416 8.51 -3.52 1.19
N TRP A 417 8.32 -2.19 1.02
CA TRP A 417 7.47 -1.38 1.87
C TRP A 417 5.99 -1.41 1.50
N MET A 418 5.64 -1.94 0.32
CA MET A 418 4.28 -1.83 -0.22
C MET A 418 3.20 -2.48 0.65
N PRO A 419 3.42 -3.64 1.31
CA PRO A 419 2.44 -4.17 2.26
C PRO A 419 2.21 -3.21 3.45
N MET A 420 3.29 -2.75 4.11
CA MET A 420 3.18 -1.80 5.23
C MET A 420 2.53 -0.48 4.79
N PHE A 421 2.93 0.06 3.64
CA PHE A 421 2.36 1.29 3.10
C PHE A 421 0.86 1.15 2.82
N ASN A 422 0.45 0.04 2.17
CA ASN A 422 -0.96 -0.22 1.88
C ASN A 422 -1.80 -0.25 3.15
N ASP A 423 -1.28 -0.87 4.22
CA ASP A 423 -1.98 -0.94 5.50
C ASP A 423 -1.98 0.39 6.24
N LEU A 424 -0.82 1.07 6.35
CA LEU A 424 -0.73 2.35 7.08
C LEU A 424 -1.61 3.43 6.45
N ARG A 425 -1.67 3.53 5.11
CA ARG A 425 -2.53 4.51 4.44
C ARG A 425 -4.02 4.19 4.54
N SER A 426 -4.41 2.97 4.92
CA SER A 426 -5.82 2.63 5.18
C SER A 426 -6.37 3.33 6.43
N PHE A 427 -5.50 3.62 7.40
CA PHE A 427 -5.87 4.35 8.61
C PHE A 427 -6.07 5.83 8.31
N ARG A 428 -7.30 6.32 8.52
CA ARG A 428 -7.71 7.70 8.21
C ARG A 428 -6.82 8.76 8.89
N GLU A 429 -6.48 8.54 10.16
CA GLU A 429 -5.64 9.43 10.95
C GLU A 429 -4.21 9.54 10.41
N LEU A 430 -3.66 8.46 9.85
CA LEU A 430 -2.34 8.49 9.23
C LEU A 430 -2.41 9.15 7.85
N ARG A 431 -3.35 8.73 7.01
CA ARG A 431 -3.52 9.26 5.66
C ARG A 431 -3.75 10.76 5.62
N LYS A 432 -4.42 11.33 6.62
CA LYS A 432 -4.70 12.77 6.70
C LYS A 432 -3.51 13.61 7.16
N ASN A 433 -2.57 13.01 7.89
CA ASN A 433 -1.50 13.76 8.55
C ASN A 433 -0.10 13.39 8.08
N TYR A 434 0.03 12.26 7.38
CA TYR A 434 1.31 11.77 6.87
C TYR A 434 1.28 11.55 5.37
N GLN A 435 2.44 11.75 4.72
CA GLN A 435 2.73 11.37 3.35
C GLN A 435 3.95 10.45 3.33
N PHE A 436 3.87 9.36 2.55
CA PHE A 436 4.91 8.34 2.57
C PHE A 436 5.80 8.49 1.34
N TRP A 437 7.11 8.57 1.58
CA TRP A 437 8.15 8.69 0.57
C TRP A 437 9.07 7.49 0.62
N PHE A 438 9.59 7.06 -0.52
CA PHE A 438 10.37 5.85 -0.65
C PHE A 438 11.75 6.19 -1.20
N TYR A 439 12.80 5.83 -0.47
CA TYR A 439 14.16 6.04 -0.92
C TYR A 439 14.66 4.83 -1.71
N GLN A 440 14.94 5.01 -3.00
CA GLN A 440 15.60 4.03 -3.86
C GLN A 440 17.08 4.34 -3.94
N TYR A 441 17.92 3.34 -3.71
CA TYR A 441 19.37 3.46 -3.81
C TYR A 441 20.03 2.13 -4.19
N PRO A 442 21.23 2.13 -4.83
CA PRO A 442 21.99 0.93 -5.09
C PRO A 442 22.49 0.28 -3.80
N THR A 443 22.08 -0.97 -3.55
CA THR A 443 22.42 -1.64 -2.29
C THR A 443 23.76 -2.35 -2.29
N GLY A 444 24.49 -2.39 -3.42
CA GLY A 444 25.81 -3.01 -3.54
C GLY A 444 26.97 -2.16 -3.00
N GLN A 445 26.74 -0.88 -2.74
CA GLN A 445 27.76 0.05 -2.22
C GLN A 445 27.75 0.10 -0.68
N PRO A 446 28.87 0.54 -0.02
CA PRO A 446 28.92 0.69 1.43
C PRO A 446 27.79 1.58 1.96
N PHE A 447 27.21 1.22 3.11
CA PHE A 447 26.00 1.92 3.61
C PHE A 447 26.27 3.41 3.97
N TRP A 448 27.49 3.80 4.35
CA TRP A 448 27.82 5.22 4.59
C TRP A 448 27.84 6.06 3.32
N VAL A 449 28.15 5.45 2.16
CA VAL A 449 28.01 6.12 0.85
C VAL A 449 26.54 6.37 0.57
N SER A 450 25.68 5.36 0.80
CA SER A 450 24.23 5.51 0.67
C SER A 450 23.66 6.55 1.64
N ALA A 451 24.21 6.63 2.86
CA ALA A 451 23.81 7.65 3.84
C ALA A 451 24.18 9.08 3.41
N THR A 452 25.37 9.26 2.82
CA THR A 452 25.80 10.55 2.26
C THR A 452 24.90 10.97 1.10
N GLN A 453 24.54 10.01 0.24
CA GLN A 453 23.61 10.24 -0.87
C GLN A 453 22.21 10.62 -0.39
N LEU A 454 21.65 9.91 0.61
CA LEU A 454 20.36 10.26 1.21
C LEU A 454 20.36 11.67 1.79
N ARG A 455 21.46 12.06 2.47
CA ARG A 455 21.61 13.41 3.03
C ARG A 455 21.54 14.49 1.94
N SER A 456 22.26 14.29 0.84
CA SER A 456 22.22 15.18 -0.31
C SER A 456 20.85 15.22 -0.98
N ASP A 457 20.19 14.05 -1.12
CA ASP A 457 18.89 13.94 -1.75
C ASP A 457 17.80 14.63 -0.92
N LEU A 458 17.83 14.52 0.43
CA LEU A 458 16.93 15.23 1.35
C LEU A 458 17.14 16.75 1.30
N GLN A 459 18.39 17.21 1.21
CA GLN A 459 18.69 18.64 1.05
C GLN A 459 18.18 19.19 -0.28
N THR A 460 18.34 18.42 -1.35
CA THR A 460 17.86 18.79 -2.68
C THR A 460 16.34 18.84 -2.69
N LEU A 461 15.67 17.82 -2.14
CA LEU A 461 14.21 17.77 -2.03
C LEU A 461 13.68 18.97 -1.24
N ARG A 462 14.32 19.34 -0.13
CA ARG A 462 13.92 20.51 0.67
C ARG A 462 13.99 21.80 -0.16
N ARG A 463 15.05 21.98 -0.93
CA ARG A 463 15.20 23.17 -1.82
C ARG A 463 14.15 23.20 -2.93
N ASP A 464 13.78 22.04 -3.46
CA ASP A 464 12.82 21.96 -4.56
C ASP A 464 11.37 22.19 -4.09
N LEU A 465 11.01 21.60 -2.94
CA LEU A 465 9.63 21.64 -2.45
C LEU A 465 9.35 22.83 -1.54
N ASP A 466 10.38 23.36 -0.87
CA ASP A 466 10.21 24.42 0.13
C ASP A 466 11.41 25.37 0.15
N PRO A 467 11.67 26.09 -0.96
CA PRO A 467 12.83 26.97 -1.07
C PRO A 467 12.79 28.15 -0.10
N LYS A 468 11.62 28.50 0.40
CA LYS A 468 11.40 29.62 1.34
C LYS A 468 11.34 29.19 2.80
N LEU A 469 11.39 27.87 3.08
CA LEU A 469 11.26 27.29 4.42
C LEU A 469 9.92 27.66 5.10
N GLU A 470 8.83 27.64 4.33
CA GLU A 470 7.48 28.02 4.79
C GLU A 470 6.65 26.78 5.28
N HIS A 471 7.13 25.55 5.04
CA HIS A 471 6.41 24.32 5.34
C HIS A 471 6.95 23.62 6.59
N PRO A 472 6.43 23.90 7.78
CA PRO A 472 6.95 23.39 9.05
C PRO A 472 6.78 21.87 9.22
N VAL A 473 5.89 21.24 8.47
CA VAL A 473 5.72 19.77 8.47
C VAL A 473 6.97 19.06 7.99
N LEU A 474 7.76 19.70 7.11
CA LEU A 474 9.03 19.16 6.61
C LEU A 474 10.12 19.12 7.70
N ASP A 475 9.95 19.87 8.80
CA ASP A 475 10.86 19.84 9.97
C ASP A 475 10.40 18.82 11.03
N ASN A 476 9.49 17.92 10.65
CA ASN A 476 8.97 16.86 11.52
C ASN A 476 9.04 15.48 10.87
N MET A 477 10.01 15.26 9.97
CA MET A 477 10.18 14.00 9.24
C MET A 477 10.38 12.80 10.16
N VAL A 478 9.84 11.67 9.75
CA VAL A 478 10.08 10.35 10.35
C VAL A 478 10.84 9.49 9.34
N LEU A 479 11.94 8.86 9.76
CA LEU A 479 12.62 7.84 8.96
C LEU A 479 12.23 6.45 9.44
N VAL A 480 11.91 5.55 8.52
CA VAL A 480 11.65 4.13 8.79
C VAL A 480 12.66 3.31 7.98
N GLY A 481 13.58 2.65 8.65
CA GLY A 481 14.65 1.90 8.01
C GLY A 481 14.63 0.42 8.33
N HIS A 482 14.65 -0.44 7.29
CA HIS A 482 14.77 -1.88 7.44
C HIS A 482 16.22 -2.31 7.23
N SER A 483 16.74 -3.19 8.10
CA SER A 483 18.07 -3.78 7.93
C SER A 483 19.16 -2.70 7.73
N MET A 484 19.96 -2.77 6.66
CA MET A 484 20.94 -1.75 6.27
C MET A 484 20.32 -0.35 6.15
N GLY A 485 19.05 -0.24 5.73
CA GLY A 485 18.34 1.04 5.66
C GLY A 485 18.18 1.73 7.01
N GLY A 486 18.14 0.98 8.11
CA GLY A 486 18.17 1.54 9.47
C GLY A 486 19.50 2.19 9.82
N LEU A 487 20.63 1.63 9.36
CA LEU A 487 21.95 2.26 9.51
C LEU A 487 22.06 3.55 8.68
N VAL A 488 21.58 3.51 7.43
CA VAL A 488 21.50 4.69 6.54
C VAL A 488 20.66 5.79 7.19
N SER A 489 19.52 5.43 7.80
CA SER A 489 18.66 6.37 8.53
C SER A 489 19.31 6.93 9.79
N ARG A 490 20.00 6.08 10.58
CA ARG A 490 20.73 6.52 11.79
C ARG A 490 21.80 7.55 11.49
N MET A 491 22.55 7.37 10.39
CA MET A 491 23.58 8.32 9.95
C MET A 491 23.04 9.70 9.55
N GLN A 492 21.72 9.88 9.44
CA GLN A 492 21.12 11.21 9.25
C GLN A 492 20.95 12.00 10.55
N THR A 493 21.13 11.35 11.71
CA THR A 493 20.71 11.87 13.01
C THR A 493 21.80 11.83 14.07
N ILE A 494 23.04 11.55 13.65
CA ILE A 494 24.24 11.62 14.50
C ILE A 494 25.19 12.71 13.99
N ASP A 495 25.98 13.27 14.91
CA ASP A 495 27.07 14.19 14.60
C ASP A 495 28.36 13.37 14.47
N SER A 496 29.01 13.49 13.34
CA SER A 496 30.27 12.76 13.13
C SER A 496 31.42 13.29 13.96
N ASP A 497 31.42 14.59 14.30
CA ASP A 497 32.58 15.27 14.85
C ASP A 497 33.88 14.78 14.15
N ASN A 498 34.85 14.26 14.91
CA ASN A 498 36.07 13.64 14.39
C ASN A 498 36.05 12.09 14.45
N GLU A 499 34.94 11.46 14.88
CA GLU A 499 34.89 10.03 15.14
C GLU A 499 35.15 9.17 13.89
N PHE A 500 34.61 9.60 12.74
CA PHE A 500 34.80 8.88 11.48
C PHE A 500 36.14 9.14 10.83
N TRP A 501 36.67 10.38 10.95
CA TRP A 501 37.99 10.71 10.45
C TRP A 501 39.08 10.01 11.26
N SER A 502 38.94 9.92 12.56
CA SER A 502 39.91 9.25 13.45
C SER A 502 40.09 7.76 13.16
N ILE A 503 39.17 7.11 12.44
CA ILE A 503 39.38 5.74 11.93
C ILE A 503 40.51 5.73 10.91
N LEU A 504 40.57 6.72 10.04
CA LEU A 504 41.48 6.78 8.90
C LEU A 504 42.84 7.42 9.28
N SER A 505 42.83 8.44 10.11
CA SER A 505 44.02 9.26 10.35
C SER A 505 44.02 9.89 11.75
N ASP A 506 45.24 10.02 12.30
CA ASP A 506 45.51 10.83 13.50
C ASP A 506 45.93 12.27 13.14
N GLN A 507 46.08 12.57 11.83
CA GLN A 507 46.46 13.91 11.36
C GLN A 507 45.22 14.73 11.01
N PRO A 508 45.30 16.08 11.01
CA PRO A 508 44.23 16.95 10.52
C PRO A 508 43.88 16.67 9.07
N PHE A 509 42.58 16.80 8.73
CA PHE A 509 42.07 16.55 7.38
C PHE A 509 42.70 17.50 6.32
N GLU A 510 43.08 18.69 6.73
CA GLU A 510 43.72 19.70 5.90
C GLU A 510 45.06 19.22 5.31
N ASN A 511 45.70 18.23 5.92
CA ASN A 511 46.95 17.61 5.42
C ASN A 511 46.67 16.66 4.22
N VAL A 512 45.44 16.32 3.92
CA VAL A 512 45.09 15.45 2.79
C VAL A 512 45.36 16.19 1.47
N LYS A 513 46.20 15.56 0.63
CA LYS A 513 46.46 16.00 -0.73
C LYS A 513 45.55 15.27 -1.72
N GLY A 514 45.10 15.95 -2.74
CA GLY A 514 44.24 15.36 -3.77
C GLY A 514 43.49 16.42 -4.55
N ASP A 515 42.74 15.97 -5.54
CA ASP A 515 41.80 16.82 -6.23
C ASP A 515 40.71 17.36 -5.27
N GLU A 516 40.32 18.59 -5.46
CA GLU A 516 39.40 19.26 -4.53
C GLU A 516 37.99 18.57 -4.50
N GLU A 517 37.58 18.06 -5.65
CA GLU A 517 36.29 17.30 -5.75
C GLU A 517 36.39 15.98 -4.95
N ASP A 518 37.53 15.27 -5.04
CA ASP A 518 37.76 14.03 -4.31
C ASP A 518 37.83 14.28 -2.80
N LYS A 519 38.47 15.38 -2.37
CA LYS A 519 38.52 15.80 -0.96
C LYS A 519 37.14 16.16 -0.44
N GLN A 520 36.33 16.88 -1.22
CA GLN A 520 34.96 17.23 -0.84
C GLN A 520 34.06 15.98 -0.73
N ARG A 521 34.18 15.00 -1.63
CA ARG A 521 33.47 13.72 -1.54
C ARG A 521 33.83 12.94 -0.27
N LEU A 522 35.14 12.88 0.04
CA LEU A 522 35.62 12.26 1.27
C LEU A 522 35.10 12.99 2.50
N ALA A 523 35.23 14.31 2.52
CA ALA A 523 34.75 15.14 3.62
C ALA A 523 33.23 14.96 3.86
N ALA A 524 32.43 14.97 2.82
CA ALA A 524 30.97 14.77 2.91
C ALA A 524 30.57 13.40 3.49
N ALA A 525 31.41 12.38 3.35
CA ALA A 525 31.18 11.06 3.90
C ALA A 525 31.59 10.95 5.38
N LEU A 526 32.59 11.74 5.82
CA LEU A 526 33.23 11.63 7.13
C LEU A 526 32.86 12.74 8.11
N PHE A 527 32.53 13.94 7.61
CA PHE A 527 32.16 15.09 8.41
C PHE A 527 30.74 15.53 8.10
N PHE A 528 29.82 15.28 9.00
CA PHE A 528 28.43 15.59 8.83
C PHE A 528 27.73 15.86 10.16
N HIS A 529 26.70 16.66 10.09
CA HIS A 529 25.84 17.00 11.22
C HIS A 529 24.46 16.36 11.08
N PRO A 530 23.76 16.15 12.19
CA PRO A 530 22.39 15.61 12.15
C PRO A 530 21.45 16.54 11.40
N ASN A 531 20.57 15.97 10.60
CA ASN A 531 19.55 16.73 9.88
C ASN A 531 18.45 17.23 10.86
N PRO A 532 18.27 18.56 11.00
CA PRO A 532 17.34 19.12 11.98
C PRO A 532 15.85 18.82 11.65
N SER A 533 15.57 18.50 10.40
CA SER A 533 14.21 18.18 9.95
C SER A 533 13.72 16.79 10.39
N ILE A 534 14.61 15.92 10.90
CA ILE A 534 14.26 14.56 11.32
C ILE A 534 13.99 14.55 12.82
N GLN A 535 12.79 14.11 13.22
CA GLN A 535 12.36 14.06 14.62
C GLN A 535 12.28 12.64 15.17
N ARG A 536 12.09 11.63 14.29
CA ARG A 536 12.03 10.21 14.70
C ARG A 536 12.74 9.31 13.73
N VAL A 537 13.30 8.23 14.27
CA VAL A 537 13.87 7.11 13.51
C VAL A 537 13.28 5.81 14.05
N ILE A 538 12.72 5.01 13.16
CA ILE A 538 12.19 3.67 13.45
C ILE A 538 13.08 2.68 12.72
N THR A 539 13.78 1.83 13.45
CA THR A 539 14.64 0.77 12.90
C THR A 539 13.95 -0.57 13.02
N ILE A 540 14.03 -1.38 11.96
CA ILE A 540 13.39 -2.69 11.88
C ILE A 540 14.43 -3.72 11.44
N GLY A 541 14.77 -4.69 12.30
CA GLY A 541 15.77 -5.71 12.01
C GLY A 541 17.14 -5.16 11.64
N THR A 542 17.54 -4.03 12.23
CA THR A 542 18.76 -3.30 11.86
C THR A 542 19.97 -3.82 12.63
N PRO A 543 21.10 -4.17 11.95
CA PRO A 543 22.30 -4.65 12.61
C PRO A 543 23.14 -3.49 13.15
N HIS A 544 22.79 -2.91 14.30
CA HIS A 544 23.47 -1.76 14.90
C HIS A 544 24.93 -2.03 15.30
N ARG A 545 25.31 -3.30 15.44
CA ARG A 545 26.67 -3.77 15.74
C ARG A 545 27.25 -4.66 14.65
N GLY A 546 26.66 -4.63 13.46
CA GLY A 546 27.04 -5.46 12.32
C GLY A 546 26.33 -6.82 12.31
N SER A 547 26.57 -7.60 11.27
CA SER A 547 25.99 -8.94 11.10
C SER A 547 27.05 -9.96 10.75
N ASP A 548 27.10 -11.08 11.48
CA ASP A 548 27.96 -12.24 11.19
C ASP A 548 27.57 -12.98 9.90
N TYR A 549 26.50 -12.53 9.23
CA TYR A 549 26.14 -13.02 7.89
C TYR A 549 27.23 -12.73 6.85
N ALA A 550 28.18 -11.84 7.18
CA ALA A 550 29.40 -11.61 6.45
C ALA A 550 30.48 -12.67 6.74
N ASN A 551 30.11 -13.96 6.83
CA ASN A 551 31.10 -15.05 6.92
C ASN A 551 31.90 -15.16 5.61
N ASP A 552 33.06 -15.83 5.64
CA ASP A 552 33.99 -15.91 4.52
C ASP A 552 33.34 -16.37 3.19
N TYR A 553 32.26 -17.14 3.26
CA TYR A 553 31.56 -17.65 2.10
C TYR A 553 30.61 -16.60 1.47
N THR A 554 29.83 -15.88 2.27
CA THR A 554 29.00 -14.75 1.78
C THR A 554 29.86 -13.61 1.30
N GLN A 555 31.01 -13.37 1.92
CA GLN A 555 32.03 -12.43 1.44
C GLN A 555 32.63 -12.86 0.10
N TRP A 556 32.91 -14.17 -0.08
CA TRP A 556 33.42 -14.66 -1.34
C TRP A 556 32.40 -14.49 -2.48
N ILE A 557 31.13 -14.80 -2.23
CA ILE A 557 30.04 -14.57 -3.20
C ILE A 557 29.90 -13.09 -3.51
N ALA A 558 29.90 -12.24 -2.50
CA ALA A 558 29.77 -10.80 -2.65
C ALA A 558 30.90 -10.19 -3.48
N ARG A 559 32.16 -10.55 -3.19
CA ARG A 559 33.34 -10.07 -3.92
C ARG A 559 33.34 -10.50 -5.40
N ASN A 560 32.74 -11.64 -5.71
CA ASN A 560 32.73 -12.14 -7.09
C ASN A 560 31.46 -11.73 -7.87
N LEU A 561 30.39 -11.29 -7.20
CA LEU A 561 29.13 -10.97 -7.83
C LEU A 561 28.81 -9.46 -7.88
N ILE A 562 29.39 -8.65 -6.96
CA ILE A 562 29.13 -7.23 -6.88
C ILE A 562 30.17 -6.49 -7.73
N ARG A 563 29.68 -5.71 -8.69
CA ARG A 563 30.53 -4.77 -9.46
C ARG A 563 30.42 -3.40 -8.82
N LEU A 564 31.55 -2.96 -8.27
CA LEU A 564 31.63 -1.67 -7.60
C LEU A 564 31.60 -0.49 -8.56
N PRO A 565 31.13 0.69 -8.11
CA PRO A 565 31.38 1.93 -8.80
C PRO A 565 32.90 2.14 -8.95
N SER A 566 33.38 2.17 -10.21
CA SER A 566 34.79 2.43 -10.51
C SER A 566 35.27 3.71 -9.87
N SER A 567 34.40 4.72 -9.81
CA SER A 567 34.68 6.02 -9.18
C SER A 567 35.02 5.93 -7.68
N LEU A 568 34.44 5.01 -6.92
CA LEU A 568 34.78 4.83 -5.51
C LEU A 568 36.13 4.14 -5.32
N ILE A 569 36.43 3.15 -6.17
CA ILE A 569 37.75 2.48 -6.15
C ILE A 569 38.85 3.44 -6.56
N GLU A 570 38.62 4.22 -7.62
CA GLU A 570 39.58 5.22 -8.12
C GLU A 570 39.82 6.31 -7.08
N LEU A 571 38.77 6.81 -6.42
CA LEU A 571 38.87 7.78 -5.35
C LEU A 571 39.74 7.26 -4.19
N GLY A 572 39.45 6.07 -3.65
CA GLY A 572 40.22 5.48 -2.55
C GLY A 572 41.68 5.27 -2.93
N ASN A 573 41.94 4.68 -4.10
CA ASN A 573 43.31 4.43 -4.58
C ASN A 573 44.10 5.71 -4.88
N SER A 574 43.43 6.74 -5.41
CA SER A 574 44.02 8.05 -5.69
C SER A 574 44.45 8.71 -4.40
N LEU A 575 43.58 8.80 -3.41
CA LEU A 575 43.84 9.41 -2.11
C LEU A 575 44.97 8.68 -1.36
N ILE A 576 44.93 7.35 -1.31
CA ILE A 576 45.99 6.58 -0.63
C ILE A 576 47.34 6.82 -1.27
N ARG A 577 47.45 6.80 -2.60
CA ARG A 577 48.72 7.03 -3.31
C ARG A 577 49.29 8.43 -3.14
N GLN A 578 48.41 9.45 -3.09
CA GLN A 578 48.85 10.84 -2.95
C GLN A 578 49.20 11.25 -1.52
N ASN A 579 48.83 10.41 -0.54
CA ASN A 579 48.99 10.71 0.90
C ASN A 579 49.73 9.62 1.67
N PRO A 580 50.99 9.31 1.29
CA PRO A 580 51.79 8.32 2.02
C PRO A 580 52.02 8.78 3.47
N GLY A 581 51.62 7.94 4.44
CA GLY A 581 51.78 8.21 5.86
C GLY A 581 50.74 9.13 6.51
N VAL A 582 49.75 9.63 5.75
CA VAL A 582 48.61 10.38 6.32
C VAL A 582 47.56 9.40 6.89
N PHE A 583 47.31 8.32 6.17
CA PHE A 583 46.31 7.32 6.61
C PHE A 583 46.95 6.25 7.48
N ARG A 584 46.45 6.10 8.71
CA ARG A 584 46.83 5.04 9.65
C ARG A 584 46.14 3.71 9.25
N ASP A 585 44.87 3.80 8.89
CA ASP A 585 44.04 2.67 8.45
C ASP A 585 43.32 3.05 7.15
N THR A 586 43.46 2.21 6.16
CA THR A 586 42.79 2.40 4.85
C THR A 586 41.53 1.53 4.68
N ALA A 587 41.12 0.79 5.72
CA ALA A 587 40.02 -0.15 5.65
C ALA A 587 38.72 0.47 5.11
N LEU A 588 38.38 1.69 5.55
CA LEU A 588 37.18 2.38 5.03
C LEU A 588 37.31 2.81 3.56
N LEU A 589 38.52 3.22 3.14
CA LEU A 589 38.79 3.64 1.75
C LEU A 589 38.86 2.44 0.80
N THR A 590 39.16 1.26 1.33
CA THR A 590 39.24 0.00 0.58
C THR A 590 38.02 -0.89 0.74
N THR A 591 37.12 -0.57 1.69
CA THR A 591 35.82 -1.24 1.82
C THR A 591 34.94 -0.84 0.63
N THR A 592 34.65 -1.80 -0.18
CA THR A 592 34.09 -1.55 -1.51
C THR A 592 32.68 -2.10 -1.64
N THR A 593 32.24 -3.02 -0.76
CA THR A 593 30.91 -3.61 -0.84
C THR A 593 30.04 -3.29 0.38
N SER A 594 28.73 -3.36 0.20
CA SER A 594 27.79 -3.27 1.31
C SER A 594 27.98 -4.40 2.32
N ILE A 595 28.29 -5.61 1.87
CA ILE A 595 28.49 -6.77 2.75
C ILE A 595 29.73 -6.59 3.61
N ASP A 596 30.87 -6.14 3.04
CA ASP A 596 32.06 -5.84 3.82
C ASP A 596 31.78 -4.73 4.84
N SER A 597 30.96 -3.74 4.45
CA SER A 597 30.56 -2.63 5.33
C SER A 597 29.72 -3.06 6.52
N LEU A 598 28.96 -4.15 6.39
CA LEU A 598 28.09 -4.69 7.44
C LEU A 598 28.78 -5.69 8.36
N SER A 599 30.05 -6.02 8.10
CA SER A 599 30.82 -6.92 8.97
C SER A 599 30.93 -6.35 10.39
N PRO A 600 30.72 -7.16 11.45
CA PRO A 600 30.94 -6.70 12.84
C PRO A 600 32.36 -6.19 13.12
N LYS A 601 33.32 -6.60 12.29
CA LYS A 601 34.72 -6.15 12.36
C LYS A 601 34.94 -4.78 11.70
N SER A 602 33.94 -4.21 11.03
CA SER A 602 34.03 -2.91 10.40
C SER A 602 34.24 -1.83 11.46
N PRO A 603 35.30 -0.97 11.33
CA PRO A 603 35.61 0.06 12.33
C PRO A 603 34.53 1.16 12.41
N ILE A 604 33.59 1.18 11.47
CA ILE A 604 32.54 2.18 11.44
C ILE A 604 31.49 2.00 12.55
N PHE A 605 31.24 0.77 13.00
CA PHE A 605 30.25 0.53 14.06
C PHE A 605 30.66 1.13 15.40
N PRO A 606 31.92 0.94 15.90
CA PRO A 606 32.36 1.62 17.09
C PRO A 606 32.31 3.15 16.99
N ALA A 607 32.64 3.73 15.82
CA ALA A 607 32.51 5.16 15.59
C ALA A 607 31.04 5.63 15.63
N MET A 608 30.12 4.91 14.98
CA MET A 608 28.70 5.21 15.03
C MET A 608 28.11 5.11 16.44
N LEU A 609 28.63 4.21 17.28
CA LEU A 609 28.18 4.06 18.68
C LEU A 609 28.69 5.21 19.57
N ARG A 610 29.89 5.75 19.32
CA ARG A 610 30.43 6.91 20.04
C ARG A 610 29.89 8.24 19.56
N ALA A 611 29.53 8.32 18.26
CA ALA A 611 29.03 9.55 17.65
C ALA A 611 27.80 10.08 18.41
N ARG A 612 27.82 11.40 18.68
CA ARG A 612 26.75 12.05 19.44
C ARG A 612 25.44 12.07 18.67
N ARG A 613 24.39 11.51 19.26
CA ARG A 613 23.04 11.58 18.70
C ARG A 613 22.43 12.97 18.88
N ALA A 614 21.64 13.39 17.91
CA ALA A 614 20.84 14.61 18.02
C ALA A 614 19.84 14.47 19.18
N PRO A 615 19.84 15.40 20.15
CA PRO A 615 19.02 15.26 21.37
C PRO A 615 17.50 15.38 21.11
N TRP A 616 17.11 15.96 19.99
CA TRP A 616 15.71 16.12 19.59
C TRP A 616 15.14 14.89 18.86
N VAL A 617 15.98 13.92 18.43
CA VAL A 617 15.55 12.75 17.68
C VAL A 617 15.19 11.60 18.63
N ARG A 618 14.00 11.05 18.47
CA ARG A 618 13.54 9.88 19.21
C ARG A 618 13.71 8.62 18.37
N TYR A 619 14.29 7.58 18.99
CA TYR A 619 14.52 6.29 18.35
C TYR A 619 13.52 5.24 18.84
N HIS A 620 13.07 4.41 17.91
CA HIS A 620 12.25 3.24 18.16
C HIS A 620 12.84 2.05 17.42
N ASN A 621 12.79 0.87 18.01
CA ASN A 621 13.43 -0.31 17.46
C ASN A 621 12.48 -1.52 17.43
N ILE A 622 12.51 -2.28 16.34
CA ILE A 622 11.74 -3.50 16.14
C ILE A 622 12.73 -4.61 15.81
N ILE A 623 12.84 -5.60 16.70
CA ILE A 623 13.78 -6.73 16.62
C ILE A 623 13.02 -7.97 16.17
N GLY A 624 13.60 -8.75 15.24
CA GLY A 624 13.05 -10.03 14.81
C GLY A 624 13.66 -11.20 15.56
N ILE A 625 12.84 -12.23 15.83
CA ILE A 625 13.29 -13.52 16.32
C ILE A 625 12.58 -14.62 15.55
N VAL A 626 13.32 -15.61 15.08
CA VAL A 626 12.76 -16.86 14.53
C VAL A 626 12.60 -17.88 15.64
N GLU A 627 11.43 -18.49 15.77
CA GLU A 627 11.22 -19.58 16.73
C GLU A 627 12.16 -20.76 16.42
N LYS A 628 12.89 -21.20 17.44
CA LYS A 628 13.81 -22.34 17.34
C LYS A 628 13.05 -23.59 17.02
N SER A 629 13.33 -24.24 15.89
CA SER A 629 12.88 -25.61 15.64
C SER A 629 13.52 -26.54 16.67
N GLN A 630 12.72 -27.34 17.38
CA GLN A 630 13.19 -28.29 18.42
C GLN A 630 14.22 -29.32 17.93
N TRP A 631 14.58 -29.30 16.66
CA TRP A 631 15.45 -30.32 15.99
C TRP A 631 16.86 -29.82 15.68
N PHE A 632 17.19 -28.54 15.86
CA PHE A 632 18.53 -28.02 15.57
C PHE A 632 19.07 -27.18 16.72
N ASP A 633 20.13 -27.68 17.29
CA ASP A 633 21.19 -27.12 18.15
C ASP A 633 20.81 -26.09 19.22
N SER A 634 20.97 -26.53 20.48
CA SER A 634 20.76 -25.77 21.73
C SER A 634 21.74 -24.60 21.93
N ARG A 635 22.60 -24.29 20.95
CA ARG A 635 23.63 -23.21 20.99
C ARG A 635 23.35 -22.05 20.06
N SER A 636 22.19 -22.00 19.37
CA SER A 636 21.91 -20.90 18.45
C SER A 636 21.54 -19.64 19.23
N VAL A 637 22.23 -18.54 18.92
CA VAL A 637 21.92 -17.20 19.40
C VAL A 637 20.55 -16.77 18.85
N ASP A 638 19.75 -16.08 19.65
CA ASP A 638 18.46 -15.55 19.21
C ASP A 638 18.67 -14.54 18.08
N SER A 639 18.00 -14.77 16.94
CA SER A 639 18.14 -13.95 15.74
C SER A 639 16.89 -14.05 14.85
N ASP A 640 16.74 -13.12 13.90
CA ASP A 640 15.75 -13.19 12.83
C ASP A 640 16.20 -14.04 11.61
N GLY A 641 17.32 -14.76 11.76
CA GLY A 641 17.98 -15.53 10.71
C GLY A 641 19.12 -14.80 10.01
N VAL A 642 19.26 -13.48 10.20
CA VAL A 642 20.32 -12.64 9.63
C VAL A 642 20.99 -11.77 10.68
N VAL A 643 20.23 -11.15 11.57
CA VAL A 643 20.70 -10.25 12.61
C VAL A 643 20.38 -10.84 13.98
N THR A 644 21.39 -10.93 14.84
CA THR A 644 21.21 -11.37 16.22
C THR A 644 20.51 -10.29 17.04
N VAL A 645 19.79 -10.69 18.08
CA VAL A 645 19.13 -9.76 19.02
C VAL A 645 20.15 -8.78 19.60
N ASP A 646 21.33 -9.25 20.00
CA ASP A 646 22.40 -8.39 20.55
C ASP A 646 22.88 -7.34 19.53
N SER A 647 22.96 -7.71 18.25
CA SER A 647 23.33 -6.75 17.21
C SER A 647 22.22 -5.76 16.90
N ALA A 648 20.97 -6.21 16.95
CA ALA A 648 19.80 -5.37 16.68
C ALA A 648 19.43 -4.46 17.86
N HIS A 649 19.80 -4.83 19.08
CA HIS A 649 19.50 -4.06 20.29
C HIS A 649 20.12 -2.66 20.26
N MET A 650 19.36 -1.68 20.70
CA MET A 650 19.80 -0.29 20.88
C MET A 650 19.55 0.16 22.32
N ASP A 651 20.60 0.65 22.95
CA ASP A 651 20.46 1.43 24.17
C ASP A 651 19.79 2.79 23.86
N ASP A 652 19.14 3.40 24.84
CA ASP A 652 18.52 4.74 24.74
C ASP A 652 17.47 4.88 23.62
N VAL A 653 16.56 3.92 23.48
CA VAL A 653 15.39 4.03 22.63
C VAL A 653 14.13 4.35 23.44
N VAL A 654 13.18 5.04 22.82
CA VAL A 654 11.88 5.32 23.44
C VAL A 654 11.03 4.05 23.55
N SER A 655 11.10 3.18 22.54
CA SER A 655 10.48 1.86 22.57
C SER A 655 11.29 0.84 21.78
N GLU A 656 11.34 -0.38 22.29
CA GLU A 656 11.88 -1.55 21.61
C GLU A 656 10.91 -2.71 21.77
N ILE A 657 10.57 -3.36 20.66
CA ILE A 657 9.73 -4.55 20.68
C ILE A 657 10.40 -5.70 19.92
N VAL A 658 10.07 -6.91 20.35
CA VAL A 658 10.50 -8.15 19.68
C VAL A 658 9.31 -8.76 18.94
N VAL A 659 9.53 -9.14 17.69
CA VAL A 659 8.53 -9.71 16.79
C VAL A 659 8.98 -11.08 16.31
N ALA A 660 8.10 -12.08 16.40
CA ALA A 660 8.34 -13.43 15.85
C ALA A 660 8.25 -13.36 14.31
N ALA A 661 9.39 -13.14 13.65
CA ALA A 661 9.47 -13.00 12.19
C ALA A 661 10.89 -13.23 11.68
N GLN A 662 10.97 -13.68 10.42
CA GLN A 662 12.22 -13.73 9.68
C GLN A 662 12.65 -12.32 9.22
N HIS A 663 13.95 -12.14 9.02
CA HIS A 663 14.55 -10.87 8.59
C HIS A 663 13.88 -10.25 7.36
N SER A 664 13.57 -11.07 6.36
CA SER A 664 12.97 -10.64 5.09
C SER A 664 11.49 -10.23 5.20
N THR A 665 10.80 -10.60 6.27
CA THR A 665 9.35 -10.39 6.44
C THR A 665 8.98 -9.54 7.66
N ILE A 666 9.91 -9.27 8.56
CA ILE A 666 9.66 -8.55 9.81
C ILE A 666 8.93 -7.23 9.61
N HIS A 667 9.30 -6.45 8.57
CA HIS A 667 8.71 -5.15 8.25
C HIS A 667 7.27 -5.25 7.70
N SER A 668 6.84 -6.42 7.18
CA SER A 668 5.50 -6.65 6.64
C SER A 668 4.57 -7.40 7.61
N THR A 669 5.05 -7.77 8.81
CA THR A 669 4.19 -8.43 9.79
C THR A 669 3.16 -7.46 10.37
N PRO A 670 1.94 -7.93 10.67
CA PRO A 670 0.92 -7.07 11.29
C PRO A 670 1.39 -6.41 12.59
N ARG A 671 2.19 -7.11 13.41
CA ARG A 671 2.71 -6.57 14.68
C ARG A 671 3.66 -5.40 14.46
N SER A 672 4.56 -5.50 13.47
CA SER A 672 5.46 -4.39 13.10
C SER A 672 4.69 -3.21 12.53
N ILE A 673 3.70 -3.46 11.67
CA ILE A 673 2.85 -2.42 11.08
C ILE A 673 2.08 -1.67 12.17
N LEU A 674 1.49 -2.39 13.14
CA LEU A 674 0.78 -1.79 14.26
C LEU A 674 1.71 -1.00 15.20
N GLU A 675 2.95 -1.45 15.39
CA GLU A 675 3.92 -0.69 16.17
C GLU A 675 4.34 0.60 15.45
N VAL A 676 4.61 0.54 14.14
CA VAL A 676 4.88 1.75 13.35
C VAL A 676 3.69 2.70 13.42
N ARG A 677 2.44 2.20 13.28
CA ARG A 677 1.23 3.01 13.45
C ARG A 677 1.18 3.66 14.84
N ARG A 678 1.44 2.91 15.92
CA ARG A 678 1.45 3.42 17.28
C ARG A 678 2.44 4.57 17.44
N ILE A 679 3.67 4.39 16.90
CA ILE A 679 4.73 5.39 16.95
C ILE A 679 4.34 6.66 16.17
N LEU A 680 3.74 6.50 14.98
CA LEU A 680 3.28 7.64 14.19
C LEU A 680 2.15 8.40 14.90
N ILE A 681 1.22 7.71 15.56
CA ILE A 681 0.16 8.35 16.34
C ILE A 681 0.75 9.11 17.54
N GLU A 682 1.73 8.53 18.25
CA GLU A 682 2.45 9.21 19.32
C GLU A 682 3.16 10.47 18.81
N HIS A 683 3.86 10.36 17.68
CA HIS A 683 4.52 11.50 17.04
C HIS A 683 3.51 12.59 16.63
N LEU A 684 2.35 12.20 16.08
CA LEU A 684 1.30 13.13 15.69
C LEU A 684 0.77 13.92 16.90
N ARG A 685 0.54 13.25 18.02
CA ARG A 685 0.12 13.91 19.27
C ARG A 685 1.13 14.95 19.73
N GLU A 686 2.42 14.63 19.69
CA GLU A 686 3.48 15.57 20.05
C GLU A 686 3.60 16.72 19.05
N ALA A 687 3.52 16.43 17.75
CA ALA A 687 3.55 17.45 16.72
C ALA A 687 2.39 18.47 16.89
N CYS A 688 1.21 18.00 17.25
CA CYS A 688 0.05 18.86 17.49
C CYS A 688 0.18 19.78 18.72
N THR A 689 1.09 19.53 19.64
CA THR A 689 1.40 20.45 20.73
C THR A 689 2.22 21.66 20.28
N LYS A 690 2.84 21.60 19.10
CA LYS A 690 3.61 22.69 18.52
C LYS A 690 2.66 23.67 17.80
N PRO A 691 2.58 24.96 18.21
CA PRO A 691 1.58 25.91 17.68
C PRO A 691 1.60 26.05 16.15
N HIS A 692 2.80 26.04 15.56
CA HIS A 692 3.00 26.18 14.11
C HIS A 692 2.58 24.94 13.30
N LEU A 693 2.36 23.80 13.94
CA LEU A 693 1.89 22.56 13.32
C LEU A 693 0.41 22.28 13.59
N ALA A 694 -0.10 22.77 14.71
CA ALA A 694 -1.48 22.51 15.13
C ALA A 694 -2.53 23.01 14.11
N SER A 695 -2.20 24.03 13.32
CA SER A 695 -3.06 24.54 12.25
C SER A 695 -3.04 23.70 10.97
N CYS A 696 -1.95 22.94 10.73
CA CYS A 696 -1.78 22.13 9.53
C CYS A 696 -2.33 20.72 9.71
N LEU A 697 -2.25 20.16 10.93
CA LEU A 697 -2.55 18.76 11.20
C LEU A 697 -4.03 18.53 11.56
N GLN A 698 -4.60 17.48 11.00
CA GLN A 698 -6.01 17.10 11.18
C GLN A 698 -6.16 16.01 12.23
N VAL A 699 -6.25 16.39 13.50
CA VAL A 699 -6.47 15.44 14.59
C VAL A 699 -7.94 15.35 15.01
N PRO A 700 -8.42 14.18 15.43
CA PRO A 700 -9.73 14.03 16.04
C PRO A 700 -9.87 14.98 17.25
N GLY A 701 -11.00 15.65 17.40
CA GLY A 701 -11.24 16.59 18.51
C GLY A 701 -11.04 16.02 19.90
N ALA A 702 -11.22 14.69 20.06
CA ALA A 702 -10.97 13.97 21.31
C ALA A 702 -9.48 13.89 21.72
N TRP A 703 -8.54 14.25 20.83
CA TRP A 703 -7.09 14.24 21.09
C TRP A 703 -6.57 15.66 21.43
N ARG A 704 -7.39 16.68 21.25
CA ARG A 704 -7.08 18.02 21.78
C ARG A 704 -7.44 17.98 23.26
N GLU A 705 -6.47 18.21 24.15
CA GLU A 705 -6.79 18.53 25.53
C GLU A 705 -7.82 19.66 25.51
N PRO A 706 -8.91 19.57 26.28
CA PRO A 706 -9.81 20.69 26.41
C PRO A 706 -8.94 21.86 26.85
N GLN A 707 -8.83 22.88 26.00
CA GLN A 707 -8.30 24.17 26.43
C GLN A 707 -9.18 24.52 27.63
N ALA A 708 -8.59 24.56 28.81
CA ALA A 708 -9.26 25.05 29.99
C ALA A 708 -9.70 26.48 29.64
N GLU A 709 -10.97 26.62 29.27
CA GLU A 709 -11.56 27.95 29.22
C GLU A 709 -11.30 28.55 30.59
N PRO A 710 -10.75 29.79 30.66
CA PRO A 710 -10.61 30.44 31.93
C PRO A 710 -12.05 30.55 32.50
N VAL A 711 -12.31 29.78 33.56
CA VAL A 711 -13.56 29.91 34.32
C VAL A 711 -13.58 31.33 34.86
N ILE A 712 -14.22 32.23 34.12
CA ILE A 712 -14.55 33.55 34.62
C ILE A 712 -15.60 33.31 35.71
N LEU A 713 -15.12 33.16 36.96
CA LEU A 713 -15.92 33.22 38.16
C LEU A 713 -16.38 34.67 38.35
N ASN A 714 -17.40 35.07 37.61
CA ASN A 714 -18.14 36.29 37.88
C ASN A 714 -19.64 36.02 37.70
N SER A 715 -20.26 35.53 38.77
CA SER A 715 -21.68 35.77 39.01
C SER A 715 -21.97 35.62 40.48
N PRO A 716 -22.41 36.69 41.18
CA PRO A 716 -22.84 36.56 42.58
C PRO A 716 -24.28 36.03 42.61
N TRP A 717 -24.43 34.77 42.97
CA TRP A 717 -25.75 34.28 43.39
C TRP A 717 -25.91 34.46 44.88
N THR A 718 -26.80 35.38 45.22
CA THR A 718 -27.37 35.61 46.58
C THR A 718 -28.05 34.36 47.10
N TYR A 719 -27.75 34.03 48.33
CA TYR A 719 -28.39 33.01 49.12
C TYR A 719 -29.88 33.26 49.28
N GLY A 720 -30.69 32.28 48.92
CA GLY A 720 -32.07 32.13 49.35
C GLY A 720 -32.22 30.80 50.09
N SER A 721 -32.37 30.86 51.37
CA SER A 721 -32.62 29.75 52.28
C SER A 721 -33.95 29.07 51.96
N HIS A 722 -34.01 27.71 51.87
CA HIS A 722 -34.94 26.83 52.57
C HIS A 722 -34.75 25.33 52.30
N ALA A 723 -34.55 24.61 53.43
CA ALA A 723 -34.95 23.22 53.73
C ALA A 723 -34.42 22.03 52.92
N SER A 724 -33.52 21.31 53.54
CA SER A 724 -33.30 19.82 53.49
C SER A 724 -34.56 19.07 54.01
N PRO A 725 -34.73 17.72 53.91
CA PRO A 725 -33.84 16.65 53.49
C PRO A 725 -34.50 15.48 52.72
N ARG A 726 -33.77 14.57 52.13
CA ARG A 726 -33.79 13.10 52.40
C ARG A 726 -32.99 12.28 51.38
N ASN A 727 -32.17 11.41 51.96
CA ASN A 727 -31.46 10.27 51.43
C ASN A 727 -32.16 9.49 50.31
N ALA A 728 -31.40 9.17 49.26
CA ALA A 728 -31.47 7.87 48.60
C ALA A 728 -30.13 7.59 47.90
N SER A 729 -29.33 6.79 48.55
CA SER A 729 -28.15 6.12 48.02
C SER A 729 -28.58 5.04 47.02
N LEU A 730 -28.12 5.08 45.78
CA LEU A 730 -28.11 3.95 44.86
C LEU A 730 -26.67 3.49 44.66
N PRO A 731 -26.37 2.20 44.75
CA PRO A 731 -25.00 1.71 44.65
C PRO A 731 -24.60 1.54 43.21
N PHE A 732 -23.45 2.11 42.88
CA PHE A 732 -22.69 1.79 41.66
C PHE A 732 -22.13 0.38 41.76
N THR A 733 -22.54 -0.55 40.90
CA THR A 733 -21.87 -1.82 40.69
C THR A 733 -20.97 -1.73 39.44
N PRO A 734 -19.68 -2.05 39.54
CA PRO A 734 -18.81 -2.10 38.40
C PRO A 734 -19.09 -3.36 37.55
N TRP A 735 -19.21 -3.17 36.24
CA TRP A 735 -19.31 -4.26 35.30
C TRP A 735 -18.02 -5.10 35.29
N ARG A 736 -18.12 -6.35 35.71
CA ARG A 736 -17.09 -7.37 35.47
C ARG A 736 -17.23 -7.87 34.05
N VAL A 737 -16.15 -7.78 33.28
CA VAL A 737 -15.98 -8.49 32.02
C VAL A 737 -15.78 -9.97 32.34
N ASN A 738 -16.77 -10.80 32.05
CA ASN A 738 -16.64 -12.26 32.14
C ASN A 738 -16.06 -12.77 30.80
N ASN A 739 -14.95 -13.48 30.93
CA ASN A 739 -14.35 -14.32 29.90
C ASN A 739 -15.37 -15.38 29.43
N PHE A 740 -15.74 -15.35 28.16
CA PHE A 740 -16.38 -16.46 27.47
C PHE A 740 -15.41 -17.04 26.43
N TRP A 741 -14.68 -18.05 26.88
CA TRP A 741 -14.12 -19.08 26.00
C TRP A 741 -14.20 -20.40 26.78
N ASN A 742 -15.26 -21.16 26.56
CA ASN A 742 -15.31 -22.60 26.82
C ASN A 742 -16.07 -23.22 25.65
N THR A 743 -15.34 -23.96 24.84
CA THR A 743 -15.86 -24.87 23.81
C THR A 743 -16.41 -26.13 24.45
N PRO A 744 -17.58 -26.64 24.08
CA PRO A 744 -17.96 -28.03 24.36
C PRO A 744 -17.54 -28.92 23.20
N SER A 745 -16.78 -29.94 23.53
CA SER A 745 -16.56 -31.15 22.73
C SER A 745 -17.89 -31.90 22.55
N TYR A 746 -18.24 -32.24 21.31
CA TYR A 746 -19.20 -33.30 21.02
C TYR A 746 -18.54 -34.44 20.26
N ARG A 747 -18.88 -35.65 20.69
CA ARG A 747 -18.50 -36.96 20.16
C ARG A 747 -19.05 -37.18 18.76
#